data_cc240b2d919753b5feed89917c0feec2
#
_entry.id   cc240b2d919753b5feed89917c0feec2
#
_cell.length_a   1.000
_cell.length_b   1.000
_cell.length_c   1.000
_cell.angle_alpha   90.00
_cell.angle_beta   90.00
_cell.angle_gamma   90.00
#
_symmetry.space_group_name_H-M   'P 1'
#
loop_
_entity.id
_entity.type
_entity.pdbx_description
1 polymer ?
#
loop_
_entity_poly.entity_id
_entity_poly.type
_entity_poly.pdbx_seq_one_letter_code
_entity_poly.pdbx_strand_id
1 'polypeptide(L)'
;MFTKPLIAISVAIALAGCATAPSVQHQPFSLTVAHINDTHSNFDPVKSSFKADGTKVYNEFGGYPRLQTMAKEYKAEAKKDNQSLLFLHGGDAWQGSAYFKLNQGAMNADMLSKMGLDAMALGNHEFDLNNKKLNAFISSVNFPVLAANVDVSQDADLKNQTNLHPYRIFAFDGNQKTVVKDINHLPKDKNLVAVFGLALDNMPNIAPNTGDVKFNDMVKTAQATVDMLQSKGIDNIIALTHIGNAVDLDVALKVNGIDLIVGGHSHTLLGDFTDLGLNNNGIYAQMVKNPNGKTETCVVQAGEYAQAIGRVNVKFDAKGDVVTCAGHNTLLSNDEFYHHADRKKSDLFSPVETATVEKFIDNHDKITITDEDALLRQRIDTKYKPAVDKAYGKTIAQVPVEIKHERRPGDRGTDKHGSDVAPIVAEGQYYWANEPQVQKVTGMKVDFSLIGAGGIRTNIEAGEYREGNVSLELLPFANYMSVVPVKGSVIKDLLQEAVTATLPEGAHAGKFPYGGHIRYSYTETTPHKAGKLGKVEVMTGTEKHPVWTPIQDNKTYNVAINNYNATGNDNWTPLYQAQKDHSGRVDVVYVDGKLTGFKVKNIDKVGDKYKVNYQGGKAPNCKAANTRCNTDAQAVIDYIDQSRQHLVPLGYEVVTLNRTQP
;
A
#
# COMPACT_ATOMS: atom_id res chain seq x y z
N MET A 1 -44.52 -32.36 -82.23
CA MET A 1 -44.51 -31.03 -81.60
C MET A 1 -44.63 -31.27 -80.15
N PHE A 2 -43.53 -31.17 -79.43
CA PHE A 2 -43.47 -31.41 -77.97
C PHE A 2 -43.26 -30.11 -77.27
N THR A 3 -44.20 -29.69 -76.46
CA THR A 3 -44.13 -28.57 -75.56
C THR A 3 -43.53 -29.01 -74.22
N LYS A 4 -42.42 -28.41 -73.78
CA LYS A 4 -41.82 -28.59 -72.46
C LYS A 4 -42.41 -27.58 -71.50
N PRO A 5 -42.75 -27.95 -70.24
CA PRO A 5 -43.12 -26.97 -69.21
C PRO A 5 -41.86 -26.39 -68.49
N LEU A 6 -41.84 -25.09 -68.27
CA LEU A 6 -40.92 -24.38 -67.40
C LEU A 6 -41.30 -24.67 -65.95
N ILE A 7 -40.32 -25.16 -65.16
CA ILE A 7 -40.42 -25.23 -63.68
C ILE A 7 -39.83 -23.95 -63.14
N ALA A 8 -40.64 -23.14 -62.49
CA ALA A 8 -40.20 -21.98 -61.73
C ALA A 8 -39.76 -22.42 -60.30
N ILE A 9 -38.47 -22.32 -60.01
CA ILE A 9 -37.93 -22.53 -58.63
C ILE A 9 -38.04 -21.22 -57.86
N SER A 10 -38.94 -21.19 -56.88
CA SER A 10 -39.06 -20.12 -55.93
C SER A 10 -37.99 -20.30 -54.84
N VAL A 11 -36.97 -19.41 -54.80
CA VAL A 11 -36.00 -19.35 -53.75
C VAL A 11 -36.64 -18.56 -52.62
N ALA A 12 -37.01 -19.24 -51.54
CA ALA A 12 -37.40 -18.59 -50.26
C ALA A 12 -36.14 -18.15 -49.52
N ILE A 13 -35.87 -16.85 -49.50
CA ILE A 13 -34.84 -16.25 -48.65
C ILE A 13 -35.39 -16.23 -47.21
N ALA A 14 -34.89 -17.12 -46.37
CA ALA A 14 -35.11 -17.08 -44.94
C ALA A 14 -34.30 -15.89 -44.36
N LEU A 15 -34.94 -14.77 -44.07
CA LEU A 15 -34.43 -13.71 -43.21
C LEU A 15 -34.33 -14.28 -41.78
N ALA A 16 -33.13 -14.68 -41.38
CA ALA A 16 -32.80 -14.91 -39.98
C ALA A 16 -32.82 -13.54 -39.29
N GLY A 17 -33.95 -13.17 -38.73
CA GLY A 17 -34.05 -12.07 -37.82
C GLY A 17 -33.18 -12.36 -36.58
N CYS A 18 -32.15 -11.55 -36.33
CA CYS A 18 -31.54 -11.50 -35.01
C CYS A 18 -32.64 -11.10 -34.03
N ALA A 19 -33.18 -12.08 -33.33
CA ALA A 19 -34.01 -11.83 -32.17
C ALA A 19 -33.10 -11.19 -31.12
N THR A 20 -33.13 -9.88 -31.01
CA THR A 20 -32.64 -9.19 -29.80
C THR A 20 -33.44 -9.77 -28.64
N ALA A 21 -32.75 -10.37 -27.67
CA ALA A 21 -33.38 -10.79 -26.42
C ALA A 21 -34.17 -9.60 -25.86
N PRO A 22 -35.39 -9.81 -25.34
CA PRO A 22 -36.14 -8.69 -24.75
C PRO A 22 -35.31 -8.10 -23.63
N SER A 23 -34.98 -6.81 -23.71
CA SER A 23 -34.39 -6.07 -22.62
C SER A 23 -35.33 -6.17 -21.41
N VAL A 24 -34.84 -6.72 -20.30
CA VAL A 24 -35.58 -6.72 -19.05
C VAL A 24 -35.75 -5.27 -18.67
N GLN A 25 -36.97 -4.75 -18.67
CA GLN A 25 -37.22 -3.39 -18.18
C GLN A 25 -37.18 -3.43 -16.66
N HIS A 26 -36.15 -2.83 -16.09
CA HIS A 26 -36.05 -2.60 -14.65
C HIS A 26 -36.86 -1.36 -14.26
N GLN A 27 -37.25 -1.25 -12.98
CA GLN A 27 -37.70 0.03 -12.43
C GLN A 27 -36.49 0.90 -12.16
N PRO A 28 -36.58 2.23 -12.33
CA PRO A 28 -35.50 3.13 -11.91
C PRO A 28 -35.11 2.84 -10.47
N PHE A 29 -33.82 2.67 -10.22
CA PHE A 29 -33.29 2.19 -8.95
C PHE A 29 -32.20 3.14 -8.42
N SER A 30 -32.12 3.31 -7.11
CA SER A 30 -31.07 4.07 -6.46
C SER A 30 -30.34 3.20 -5.45
N LEU A 31 -29.00 3.23 -5.50
CA LEU A 31 -28.12 2.51 -4.60
C LEU A 31 -27.15 3.47 -3.93
N THR A 32 -27.04 3.41 -2.62
CA THR A 32 -25.95 4.01 -1.88
C THR A 32 -24.85 2.98 -1.70
N VAL A 33 -23.61 3.35 -2.03
CA VAL A 33 -22.42 2.55 -1.74
C VAL A 33 -21.54 3.31 -0.78
N ALA A 34 -21.38 2.79 0.43
CA ALA A 34 -20.33 3.18 1.35
C ALA A 34 -19.09 2.35 1.03
N HIS A 35 -17.91 2.96 1.04
CA HIS A 35 -16.70 2.22 0.71
C HIS A 35 -15.47 2.73 1.46
N ILE A 36 -14.56 1.80 1.68
CA ILE A 36 -13.22 2.01 2.23
C ILE A 36 -12.23 1.17 1.42
N ASN A 37 -10.96 1.50 1.47
CA ASN A 37 -9.88 0.75 0.83
C ASN A 37 -8.58 0.99 1.57
N ASP A 38 -7.54 0.16 1.30
CA ASP A 38 -6.17 0.35 1.76
C ASP A 38 -6.08 0.70 3.25
N THR A 39 -6.85 -0.02 4.08
CA THR A 39 -6.92 0.26 5.52
C THR A 39 -5.65 -0.14 6.26
N HIS A 40 -4.84 -1.02 5.68
CA HIS A 40 -3.48 -1.37 6.10
C HIS A 40 -3.33 -1.56 7.62
N SER A 41 -4.30 -2.27 8.21
CA SER A 41 -4.28 -2.58 9.65
C SER A 41 -4.15 -1.37 10.58
N ASN A 42 -4.56 -0.17 10.13
CA ASN A 42 -4.63 1.03 10.96
C ASN A 42 -5.90 0.99 11.82
N PHE A 43 -5.85 0.15 12.86
CA PHE A 43 -6.97 -0.04 13.79
C PHE A 43 -7.13 1.14 14.73
N ASP A 44 -6.02 1.73 15.17
CA ASP A 44 -5.99 2.98 15.91
C ASP A 44 -6.02 4.19 14.96
N PRO A 45 -6.44 5.37 15.42
CA PRO A 45 -6.38 6.61 14.64
C PRO A 45 -4.96 6.96 14.19
N VAL A 46 -4.88 7.64 13.05
CA VAL A 46 -3.62 8.09 12.47
C VAL A 46 -3.40 9.56 12.82
N LYS A 47 -2.25 9.88 13.37
CA LYS A 47 -1.81 11.27 13.61
C LYS A 47 -1.79 12.04 12.31
N SER A 48 -2.47 13.18 12.27
CA SER A 48 -2.67 13.96 11.05
C SER A 48 -2.75 15.47 11.33
N SER A 49 -3.05 16.23 10.31
CA SER A 49 -3.35 17.65 10.44
C SER A 49 -4.18 18.12 9.25
N PHE A 50 -4.94 19.18 9.44
CA PHE A 50 -5.67 19.87 8.39
C PHE A 50 -5.61 21.39 8.61
N LYS A 51 -6.20 22.19 7.70
CA LYS A 51 -6.38 23.61 7.88
C LYS A 51 -7.85 23.92 8.12
N ALA A 52 -8.14 24.67 9.18
CA ALA A 52 -9.43 25.30 9.44
C ALA A 52 -9.28 26.80 9.22
N ASP A 53 -9.97 27.36 8.23
CA ASP A 53 -9.85 28.77 7.84
C ASP A 53 -8.39 29.27 7.73
N GLY A 54 -7.53 28.44 7.12
CA GLY A 54 -6.10 28.72 6.92
C GLY A 54 -5.20 28.43 8.13
N THR A 55 -5.75 28.20 9.32
CA THR A 55 -5.02 27.83 10.52
C THR A 55 -4.73 26.32 10.52
N LYS A 56 -3.47 25.93 10.70
CA LYS A 56 -3.09 24.52 10.80
C LYS A 56 -3.52 23.93 12.15
N VAL A 57 -4.25 22.86 12.09
CA VAL A 57 -4.79 22.10 13.22
C VAL A 57 -4.20 20.70 13.19
N TYR A 58 -3.57 20.26 14.27
CA TYR A 58 -3.10 18.89 14.43
C TYR A 58 -4.15 18.07 15.17
N ASN A 59 -4.51 16.92 14.62
CA ASN A 59 -5.56 16.02 15.11
C ASN A 59 -5.19 14.56 14.87
N GLU A 60 -6.16 13.68 15.01
CA GLU A 60 -6.06 12.29 14.55
C GLU A 60 -7.24 11.97 13.63
N PHE A 61 -6.98 11.22 12.54
CA PHE A 61 -8.02 10.76 11.64
C PHE A 61 -8.26 9.26 11.74
N GLY A 62 -9.52 8.87 11.60
CA GLY A 62 -9.95 7.52 11.32
C GLY A 62 -9.74 6.52 12.46
N GLY A 63 -9.18 5.37 12.08
CA GLY A 63 -9.21 4.15 12.88
C GLY A 63 -10.50 3.34 12.67
N TYR A 64 -10.42 2.02 12.84
CA TYR A 64 -11.59 1.14 12.62
C TYR A 64 -12.81 1.47 13.49
N PRO A 65 -12.66 1.92 14.76
CA PRO A 65 -13.82 2.31 15.55
C PRO A 65 -14.60 3.49 14.98
N ARG A 66 -13.94 4.53 14.41
CA ARG A 66 -14.63 5.66 13.75
C ARG A 66 -15.27 5.24 12.43
N LEU A 67 -14.58 4.43 11.62
CA LEU A 67 -15.19 3.83 10.42
C LEU A 67 -16.46 3.04 10.76
N GLN A 68 -16.46 2.30 11.87
CA GLN A 68 -17.62 1.53 12.32
C GLN A 68 -18.79 2.43 12.72
N THR A 69 -18.53 3.55 13.40
CA THR A 69 -19.56 4.54 13.75
C THR A 69 -20.23 5.08 12.48
N MET A 70 -19.44 5.57 11.52
CA MET A 70 -19.97 6.08 10.27
C MET A 70 -20.71 5.02 9.44
N ALA A 71 -20.18 3.79 9.38
CA ALA A 71 -20.87 2.69 8.70
C ALA A 71 -22.22 2.36 9.33
N LYS A 72 -22.34 2.44 10.67
CA LYS A 72 -23.62 2.29 11.39
C LYS A 72 -24.57 3.43 11.08
N GLU A 73 -24.09 4.67 11.04
CA GLU A 73 -24.90 5.85 10.70
C GLU A 73 -25.46 5.72 9.27
N TYR A 74 -24.64 5.41 8.27
CA TYR A 74 -25.10 5.22 6.90
C TYR A 74 -26.13 4.07 6.78
N LYS A 75 -25.93 2.98 7.52
CA LYS A 75 -26.92 1.89 7.58
C LYS A 75 -28.24 2.32 8.26
N ALA A 76 -28.15 3.13 9.31
CA ALA A 76 -29.34 3.65 10.01
C ALA A 76 -30.12 4.64 9.12
N GLU A 77 -29.44 5.54 8.43
CA GLU A 77 -30.04 6.45 7.45
C GLU A 77 -30.71 5.67 6.31
N ALA A 78 -30.01 4.73 5.69
CA ALA A 78 -30.55 3.92 4.62
C ALA A 78 -31.80 3.14 5.08
N LYS A 79 -31.80 2.62 6.33
CA LYS A 79 -32.96 1.96 6.91
C LYS A 79 -34.13 2.93 7.12
N LYS A 80 -33.86 4.13 7.65
CA LYS A 80 -34.87 5.17 7.90
C LYS A 80 -35.54 5.61 6.59
N ASP A 81 -34.74 5.80 5.55
CA ASP A 81 -35.19 6.34 4.27
C ASP A 81 -35.59 5.23 3.27
N ASN A 82 -35.61 3.98 3.71
CA ASN A 82 -35.86 2.78 2.90
C ASN A 82 -34.98 2.70 1.65
N GLN A 83 -33.70 3.09 1.76
CA GLN A 83 -32.73 3.10 0.67
C GLN A 83 -31.86 1.84 0.64
N SER A 84 -31.56 1.35 -0.55
CA SER A 84 -30.61 0.25 -0.75
C SER A 84 -29.18 0.70 -0.48
N LEU A 85 -28.43 -0.13 0.28
CA LEU A 85 -27.06 0.19 0.66
C LEU A 85 -26.15 -1.04 0.57
N LEU A 86 -24.95 -0.83 -0.01
CA LEU A 86 -23.79 -1.71 0.09
C LEU A 86 -22.67 -1.05 0.88
N PHE A 87 -21.90 -1.84 1.62
CA PHE A 87 -20.66 -1.42 2.26
C PHE A 87 -19.50 -2.29 1.77
N LEU A 88 -18.57 -1.70 1.00
CA LEU A 88 -17.54 -2.41 0.26
C LEU A 88 -16.13 -2.01 0.72
N HIS A 89 -15.18 -2.95 0.59
CA HIS A 89 -13.76 -2.71 0.87
C HIS A 89 -12.91 -3.02 -0.37
N GLY A 90 -12.21 -2.02 -0.89
CA GLY A 90 -11.40 -2.08 -2.12
C GLY A 90 -10.06 -2.81 -2.00
N GLY A 91 -9.86 -3.70 -1.00
CA GLY A 91 -8.62 -4.48 -0.82
C GLY A 91 -7.56 -3.79 0.04
N ASP A 92 -6.44 -4.50 0.28
CA ASP A 92 -5.34 -4.09 1.15
C ASP A 92 -5.77 -3.76 2.58
N ALA A 93 -6.42 -4.72 3.21
CA ALA A 93 -6.66 -4.68 4.64
C ALA A 93 -5.40 -5.00 5.45
N TRP A 94 -4.48 -5.78 4.87
CA TRP A 94 -3.27 -6.26 5.51
C TRP A 94 -2.13 -5.24 5.44
N GLN A 95 -1.07 -5.50 6.24
CA GLN A 95 0.17 -4.74 6.34
C GLN A 95 -0.04 -3.39 7.08
N GLY A 96 1.02 -2.61 7.26
CA GLY A 96 1.03 -1.22 7.69
C GLY A 96 1.21 -0.99 9.18
N SER A 97 0.81 -1.89 10.07
CA SER A 97 0.94 -1.66 11.52
C SER A 97 1.49 -2.86 12.30
N ALA A 98 1.90 -2.60 13.55
CA ALA A 98 2.34 -3.64 14.47
C ALA A 98 1.24 -4.67 14.78
N TYR A 99 -0.02 -4.29 14.72
CA TYR A 99 -1.13 -5.20 14.87
C TYR A 99 -1.11 -6.31 13.83
N PHE A 100 -0.85 -5.96 12.55
CA PHE A 100 -0.72 -6.97 11.50
C PHE A 100 0.48 -7.89 11.75
N LYS A 101 1.64 -7.31 12.08
CA LYS A 101 2.86 -8.08 12.29
C LYS A 101 2.70 -9.13 13.39
N LEU A 102 1.99 -8.80 14.45
CA LEU A 102 1.74 -9.71 15.58
C LEU A 102 0.61 -10.70 15.32
N ASN A 103 -0.42 -10.32 14.57
CA ASN A 103 -1.63 -11.12 14.39
C ASN A 103 -1.76 -11.75 12.99
N GLN A 104 -0.93 -11.37 12.02
CA GLN A 104 -0.84 -11.97 10.68
C GLN A 104 -2.19 -12.14 9.97
N GLY A 105 -3.01 -11.08 9.97
CA GLY A 105 -4.34 -11.05 9.36
C GLY A 105 -5.50 -11.52 10.25
N ALA A 106 -5.24 -12.19 11.37
CA ALA A 106 -6.33 -12.68 12.25
C ALA A 106 -7.11 -11.53 12.91
N MET A 107 -6.45 -10.43 13.30
CA MET A 107 -7.13 -9.24 13.80
C MET A 107 -7.95 -8.55 12.70
N ASN A 108 -7.42 -8.47 11.48
CA ASN A 108 -8.15 -7.91 10.32
C ASN A 108 -9.46 -8.68 10.10
N ALA A 109 -9.42 -10.01 10.08
CA ALA A 109 -10.61 -10.83 9.94
C ALA A 109 -11.64 -10.58 11.06
N ASP A 110 -11.18 -10.51 12.32
CA ASP A 110 -12.04 -10.25 13.47
C ASP A 110 -12.69 -8.85 13.42
N MET A 111 -11.93 -7.82 13.11
CA MET A 111 -12.43 -6.44 13.10
C MET A 111 -13.36 -6.19 11.89
N LEU A 112 -12.94 -6.54 10.68
CA LEU A 112 -13.73 -6.35 9.46
C LEU A 112 -15.04 -7.13 9.51
N SER A 113 -15.05 -8.35 10.07
CA SER A 113 -16.29 -9.13 10.26
C SER A 113 -17.31 -8.43 11.16
N LYS A 114 -16.87 -7.54 12.07
CA LYS A 114 -17.76 -6.77 12.95
C LYS A 114 -18.28 -5.50 12.31
N MET A 115 -17.60 -5.00 11.29
CA MET A 115 -18.02 -3.79 10.57
C MET A 115 -19.22 -4.06 9.65
N GLY A 116 -19.48 -5.34 9.31
CA GLY A 116 -20.62 -5.73 8.47
C GLY A 116 -20.46 -5.28 7.03
N LEU A 117 -19.28 -5.55 6.47
CA LEU A 117 -19.00 -5.42 5.05
C LEU A 117 -19.87 -6.38 4.23
N ASP A 118 -20.20 -6.00 3.00
CA ASP A 118 -20.92 -6.83 2.05
C ASP A 118 -19.98 -7.62 1.12
N ALA A 119 -18.82 -7.04 0.82
CA ALA A 119 -17.74 -7.70 0.07
C ALA A 119 -16.42 -6.95 0.23
N MET A 120 -15.32 -7.65 -0.06
CA MET A 120 -13.98 -7.10 -0.12
C MET A 120 -13.26 -7.57 -1.40
N ALA A 121 -12.54 -6.68 -2.07
CA ALA A 121 -11.60 -7.06 -3.15
C ALA A 121 -10.35 -7.72 -2.56
N LEU A 122 -9.69 -8.55 -3.36
CA LEU A 122 -8.39 -9.12 -3.02
C LEU A 122 -7.28 -8.15 -3.46
N GLY A 123 -6.55 -7.59 -2.52
CA GLY A 123 -5.43 -6.68 -2.77
C GLY A 123 -4.07 -7.40 -2.84
N ASN A 124 -3.00 -6.66 -3.11
CA ASN A 124 -1.65 -7.23 -3.21
C ASN A 124 -1.05 -7.55 -1.84
N HIS A 125 -1.35 -6.78 -0.83
CA HIS A 125 -0.83 -7.03 0.52
C HIS A 125 -1.48 -8.25 1.20
N GLU A 126 -2.62 -8.74 0.72
CA GLU A 126 -3.16 -10.03 1.14
C GLU A 126 -2.22 -11.19 0.78
N PHE A 127 -1.25 -11.00 -0.13
CA PHE A 127 -0.21 -11.98 -0.47
C PHE A 127 1.15 -11.75 0.23
N ASP A 128 1.27 -10.81 1.15
CA ASP A 128 2.55 -10.49 1.81
C ASP A 128 3.12 -11.63 2.67
N LEU A 129 2.27 -12.48 3.23
CA LEU A 129 2.71 -13.61 4.05
C LEU A 129 2.86 -14.88 3.18
N ASN A 130 1.81 -15.69 3.12
CA ASN A 130 1.73 -16.87 2.26
C ASN A 130 0.26 -17.27 2.07
N ASN A 131 -0.01 -18.13 1.07
CA ASN A 131 -1.36 -18.53 0.73
C ASN A 131 -2.09 -19.28 1.86
N LYS A 132 -1.38 -19.97 2.76
CA LYS A 132 -1.98 -20.59 3.94
C LYS A 132 -2.56 -19.55 4.91
N LYS A 133 -1.86 -18.41 5.12
CA LYS A 133 -2.37 -17.32 5.95
C LYS A 133 -3.52 -16.59 5.27
N LEU A 134 -3.42 -16.38 3.96
CA LEU A 134 -4.51 -15.81 3.16
C LEU A 134 -5.76 -16.71 3.22
N ASN A 135 -5.61 -18.02 3.05
CA ASN A 135 -6.71 -18.97 3.20
C ASN A 135 -7.37 -18.89 4.58
N ALA A 136 -6.57 -18.81 5.65
CA ALA A 136 -7.09 -18.65 7.01
C ALA A 136 -7.88 -17.33 7.19
N PHE A 137 -7.40 -16.23 6.62
CA PHE A 137 -8.10 -14.94 6.63
C PHE A 137 -9.44 -15.03 5.91
N ILE A 138 -9.44 -15.49 4.64
CA ILE A 138 -10.65 -15.61 3.82
C ILE A 138 -11.69 -16.52 4.48
N SER A 139 -11.23 -17.60 5.14
CA SER A 139 -12.12 -18.52 5.87
C SER A 139 -12.69 -17.94 7.17
N SER A 140 -12.06 -16.90 7.71
CA SER A 140 -12.42 -16.32 9.02
C SER A 140 -13.35 -15.11 8.91
N VAL A 141 -13.47 -14.50 7.73
CA VAL A 141 -14.37 -13.36 7.51
C VAL A 141 -15.81 -13.83 7.22
N ASN A 142 -16.79 -13.02 7.57
CA ASN A 142 -18.22 -13.32 7.38
C ASN A 142 -18.84 -12.64 6.15
N PHE A 143 -18.01 -12.15 5.25
CA PHE A 143 -18.36 -11.57 3.97
C PHE A 143 -17.52 -12.21 2.85
N PRO A 144 -17.97 -12.19 1.59
CA PRO A 144 -17.22 -12.74 0.47
C PRO A 144 -15.99 -11.89 0.11
N VAL A 145 -14.89 -12.56 -0.22
CA VAL A 145 -13.73 -11.94 -0.89
C VAL A 145 -13.88 -12.16 -2.40
N LEU A 146 -13.68 -11.11 -3.19
CA LEU A 146 -13.97 -11.12 -4.62
C LEU A 146 -12.72 -10.91 -5.47
N ALA A 147 -12.52 -11.79 -6.47
CA ALA A 147 -11.48 -11.68 -7.48
C ALA A 147 -11.82 -12.55 -8.72
N ALA A 148 -12.40 -11.97 -9.76
CA ALA A 148 -12.82 -12.71 -10.94
C ALA A 148 -11.64 -13.16 -11.83
N ASN A 149 -10.56 -12.40 -11.83
CA ASN A 149 -9.37 -12.68 -12.64
C ASN A 149 -8.30 -13.52 -11.91
N VAL A 150 -8.61 -14.06 -10.72
CA VAL A 150 -7.67 -14.87 -9.93
C VAL A 150 -8.07 -16.36 -10.00
N ASP A 151 -7.18 -17.19 -10.53
CA ASP A 151 -7.33 -18.64 -10.59
C ASP A 151 -6.46 -19.31 -9.53
N VAL A 152 -7.10 -19.86 -8.51
CA VAL A 152 -6.46 -20.57 -7.39
C VAL A 152 -6.46 -22.08 -7.56
N SER A 153 -6.95 -22.62 -8.70
CA SER A 153 -7.20 -24.05 -8.90
C SER A 153 -5.96 -24.96 -8.75
N GLN A 154 -4.77 -24.39 -8.98
CA GLN A 154 -3.50 -25.12 -8.87
C GLN A 154 -2.79 -24.86 -7.53
N ASP A 155 -3.21 -23.87 -6.75
CA ASP A 155 -2.54 -23.55 -5.48
C ASP A 155 -2.92 -24.54 -4.37
N ALA A 156 -1.92 -25.05 -3.67
CA ALA A 156 -2.11 -26.11 -2.66
C ALA A 156 -2.98 -25.66 -1.46
N ASP A 157 -2.86 -24.38 -1.08
CA ASP A 157 -3.54 -23.82 0.08
C ASP A 157 -4.92 -23.20 -0.26
N LEU A 158 -5.11 -22.67 -1.50
CA LEU A 158 -6.29 -21.89 -1.86
C LEU A 158 -7.30 -22.63 -2.75
N LYS A 159 -6.92 -23.73 -3.43
CA LYS A 159 -7.78 -24.45 -4.40
C LYS A 159 -9.12 -24.92 -3.83
N ASN A 160 -9.23 -25.10 -2.53
CA ASN A 160 -10.46 -25.52 -1.85
C ASN A 160 -11.15 -24.36 -1.11
N GLN A 161 -10.74 -23.11 -1.35
CA GLN A 161 -11.32 -21.95 -0.68
C GLN A 161 -12.74 -21.69 -1.19
N THR A 162 -13.71 -21.66 -0.26
CA THR A 162 -15.15 -21.53 -0.58
C THR A 162 -15.70 -20.13 -0.41
N ASN A 163 -14.93 -19.19 0.14
CA ASN A 163 -15.34 -17.80 0.36
C ASN A 163 -14.57 -16.81 -0.53
N LEU A 164 -13.75 -17.30 -1.47
CA LEU A 164 -13.20 -16.52 -2.58
C LEU A 164 -14.06 -16.74 -3.81
N HIS A 165 -14.62 -15.66 -4.35
CA HIS A 165 -15.58 -15.74 -5.44
C HIS A 165 -15.24 -14.79 -6.57
N PRO A 166 -15.62 -15.09 -7.82
CA PRO A 166 -15.49 -14.12 -8.92
C PRO A 166 -16.43 -12.93 -8.73
N TYR A 167 -17.64 -13.16 -8.25
CA TYR A 167 -18.69 -12.14 -8.06
C TYR A 167 -19.68 -12.56 -6.97
N ARG A 168 -20.50 -11.59 -6.53
CA ARG A 168 -21.72 -11.80 -5.74
C ARG A 168 -22.86 -10.97 -6.29
N ILE A 169 -24.09 -11.51 -6.15
CA ILE A 169 -25.31 -10.85 -6.58
C ILE A 169 -26.15 -10.56 -5.33
N PHE A 170 -26.56 -9.31 -5.22
CA PHE A 170 -27.44 -8.81 -4.17
C PHE A 170 -28.80 -8.48 -4.77
N ALA A 171 -29.87 -8.91 -4.10
CA ALA A 171 -31.24 -8.57 -4.45
C ALA A 171 -31.81 -7.62 -3.39
N PHE A 172 -32.32 -6.48 -3.82
CA PHE A 172 -32.84 -5.40 -2.98
C PHE A 172 -34.35 -5.26 -3.09
N ASP A 173 -34.97 -4.99 -1.93
CA ASP A 173 -36.34 -4.55 -1.76
C ASP A 173 -36.32 -3.37 -0.77
N GLY A 174 -36.21 -2.14 -1.28
CA GLY A 174 -35.90 -0.98 -0.46
C GLY A 174 -34.57 -1.20 0.28
N ASN A 175 -34.58 -1.06 1.61
CA ASN A 175 -33.41 -1.28 2.47
C ASN A 175 -33.12 -2.75 2.77
N GLN A 176 -34.01 -3.67 2.40
CA GLN A 176 -33.81 -5.11 2.61
C GLN A 176 -32.89 -5.68 1.52
N LYS A 177 -31.85 -6.38 1.95
CA LYS A 177 -30.83 -6.94 1.09
C LYS A 177 -30.70 -8.44 1.33
N THR A 178 -30.66 -9.22 0.26
CA THR A 178 -30.41 -10.66 0.31
C THR A 178 -29.36 -11.06 -0.72
N VAL A 179 -28.52 -12.04 -0.39
CA VAL A 179 -27.55 -12.60 -1.35
C VAL A 179 -28.23 -13.65 -2.19
N VAL A 180 -28.13 -13.51 -3.51
CA VAL A 180 -28.59 -14.52 -4.47
C VAL A 180 -27.60 -15.66 -4.51
N LYS A 181 -28.08 -16.88 -4.25
CA LYS A 181 -27.23 -18.09 -4.19
C LYS A 181 -27.02 -18.77 -5.54
N ASP A 182 -28.00 -18.65 -6.43
CA ASP A 182 -27.99 -19.31 -7.75
C ASP A 182 -28.38 -18.30 -8.84
N ILE A 183 -27.47 -18.00 -9.73
CA ILE A 183 -27.67 -17.08 -10.87
C ILE A 183 -28.72 -17.59 -11.88
N ASN A 184 -29.06 -18.87 -11.86
CA ASN A 184 -30.09 -19.42 -12.72
C ASN A 184 -31.51 -19.29 -12.13
N HIS A 185 -31.61 -18.86 -10.87
CA HIS A 185 -32.89 -18.67 -10.14
C HIS A 185 -32.95 -17.26 -9.55
N LEU A 186 -32.94 -16.24 -10.41
CA LEU A 186 -32.99 -14.84 -10.00
C LEU A 186 -34.39 -14.44 -9.55
N PRO A 187 -34.54 -13.68 -8.44
CA PRO A 187 -35.82 -13.08 -8.04
C PRO A 187 -36.24 -12.01 -9.06
N LYS A 188 -37.49 -12.09 -9.53
CA LYS A 188 -38.01 -11.24 -10.60
C LYS A 188 -38.58 -9.90 -10.13
N ASP A 189 -38.86 -9.80 -8.85
CA ASP A 189 -39.53 -8.66 -8.17
C ASP A 189 -38.54 -7.79 -7.37
N LYS A 190 -37.24 -8.00 -7.52
CA LYS A 190 -36.19 -7.31 -6.78
C LYS A 190 -35.24 -6.57 -7.73
N ASN A 191 -34.64 -5.49 -7.24
CA ASN A 191 -33.53 -4.85 -7.94
C ASN A 191 -32.25 -5.68 -7.71
N LEU A 192 -31.61 -6.12 -8.78
CA LEU A 192 -30.40 -6.93 -8.73
C LEU A 192 -29.17 -6.07 -8.94
N VAL A 193 -28.17 -6.29 -8.12
CA VAL A 193 -26.83 -5.67 -8.27
C VAL A 193 -25.79 -6.77 -8.18
N ALA A 194 -24.96 -6.89 -9.20
CA ALA A 194 -23.78 -7.74 -9.16
C ALA A 194 -22.55 -6.93 -8.74
N VAL A 195 -21.74 -7.50 -7.86
CA VAL A 195 -20.42 -6.98 -7.51
C VAL A 195 -19.39 -8.05 -7.88
N PHE A 196 -18.46 -7.74 -8.77
CA PHE A 196 -17.35 -8.64 -9.11
C PHE A 196 -16.01 -8.04 -8.71
N GLY A 197 -15.01 -8.89 -8.43
CA GLY A 197 -13.70 -8.46 -7.98
C GLY A 197 -12.66 -8.40 -9.11
N LEU A 198 -11.72 -7.46 -9.05
CA LEU A 198 -10.52 -7.46 -9.91
C LEU A 198 -9.27 -7.19 -9.05
N ALA A 199 -8.27 -8.07 -9.18
CA ALA A 199 -6.93 -7.89 -8.64
C ALA A 199 -5.93 -7.59 -9.76
N LEU A 200 -4.74 -7.08 -9.41
CA LEU A 200 -3.66 -6.82 -10.37
C LEU A 200 -3.28 -8.08 -11.15
N ASP A 201 -3.20 -8.01 -12.47
CA ASP A 201 -2.75 -9.15 -13.30
C ASP A 201 -1.23 -9.35 -13.26
N ASN A 202 -0.46 -8.31 -12.93
CA ASN A 202 0.98 -8.38 -12.69
C ASN A 202 1.35 -8.67 -11.22
N MET A 203 0.42 -9.20 -10.44
CA MET A 203 0.57 -9.50 -9.00
C MET A 203 1.89 -10.19 -8.62
N PRO A 204 2.41 -11.21 -9.36
CA PRO A 204 3.65 -11.88 -9.00
C PRO A 204 4.90 -10.99 -9.02
N ASN A 205 4.84 -9.83 -9.70
CA ASN A 205 5.92 -8.86 -9.73
C ASN A 205 5.88 -7.88 -8.53
N ILE A 206 4.74 -7.81 -7.84
CA ILE A 206 4.48 -6.87 -6.75
C ILE A 206 4.46 -7.60 -5.41
N ALA A 207 3.82 -8.77 -5.36
CA ALA A 207 3.70 -9.60 -4.18
C ALA A 207 4.50 -10.92 -4.36
N PRO A 208 5.53 -11.18 -3.54
CA PRO A 208 6.45 -12.31 -3.77
C PRO A 208 5.88 -13.67 -3.39
N ASN A 209 4.77 -13.73 -2.64
CA ASN A 209 4.26 -14.96 -2.02
C ASN A 209 2.95 -15.46 -2.64
N THR A 210 2.75 -15.26 -3.95
CA THR A 210 1.54 -15.69 -4.67
C THR A 210 1.43 -17.19 -4.91
N GLY A 211 2.49 -17.98 -4.68
CA GLY A 211 2.47 -19.43 -4.89
C GLY A 211 2.15 -19.81 -6.34
N ASP A 212 1.25 -20.79 -6.51
CA ASP A 212 0.79 -21.28 -7.82
C ASP A 212 -0.50 -20.58 -8.32
N VAL A 213 -0.87 -19.46 -7.69
CA VAL A 213 -2.02 -18.65 -8.12
C VAL A 213 -1.73 -17.96 -9.45
N LYS A 214 -2.70 -17.98 -10.37
CA LYS A 214 -2.61 -17.30 -11.66
C LYS A 214 -3.48 -16.06 -11.67
N PHE A 215 -2.97 -15.01 -12.29
CA PHE A 215 -3.67 -13.73 -12.45
C PHE A 215 -3.91 -13.50 -13.94
N ASN A 216 -5.17 -13.49 -14.33
CA ASN A 216 -5.59 -13.32 -15.70
C ASN A 216 -5.72 -11.83 -16.06
N ASP A 217 -5.69 -11.53 -17.36
CA ASP A 217 -5.86 -10.17 -17.89
C ASP A 217 -7.14 -9.51 -17.35
N MET A 218 -7.01 -8.37 -16.72
CA MET A 218 -8.08 -7.64 -16.03
C MET A 218 -9.19 -7.20 -16.98
N VAL A 219 -8.83 -6.62 -18.12
CA VAL A 219 -9.79 -6.05 -19.08
C VAL A 219 -10.63 -7.14 -19.73
N LYS A 220 -9.98 -8.22 -20.18
CA LYS A 220 -10.68 -9.36 -20.79
C LYS A 220 -11.60 -10.06 -19.79
N THR A 221 -11.12 -10.23 -18.55
CA THR A 221 -11.93 -10.87 -17.49
C THR A 221 -13.11 -9.99 -17.11
N ALA A 222 -12.90 -8.67 -16.98
CA ALA A 222 -13.97 -7.73 -16.69
C ALA A 222 -15.07 -7.78 -17.75
N GLN A 223 -14.73 -7.67 -19.07
CA GLN A 223 -15.73 -7.73 -20.12
C GLN A 223 -16.46 -9.08 -20.16
N ALA A 224 -15.74 -10.19 -20.05
CA ALA A 224 -16.35 -11.52 -20.02
C ALA A 224 -17.31 -11.71 -18.83
N THR A 225 -16.96 -11.14 -17.66
CA THR A 225 -17.81 -11.19 -16.47
C THR A 225 -19.08 -10.36 -16.66
N VAL A 226 -18.95 -9.14 -17.19
CA VAL A 226 -20.09 -8.27 -17.52
C VAL A 226 -21.01 -8.95 -18.53
N ASP A 227 -20.48 -9.44 -19.64
CA ASP A 227 -21.25 -10.12 -20.70
C ASP A 227 -22.03 -11.33 -20.13
N MET A 228 -21.39 -12.10 -19.26
CA MET A 228 -22.02 -13.23 -18.59
C MET A 228 -23.17 -12.77 -17.67
N LEU A 229 -22.98 -11.74 -16.85
CA LEU A 229 -23.99 -11.21 -15.94
C LEU A 229 -25.19 -10.64 -16.72
N GLN A 230 -24.92 -9.84 -17.75
CA GLN A 230 -25.97 -9.26 -18.61
C GLN A 230 -26.74 -10.35 -19.38
N SER A 231 -26.08 -11.42 -19.81
CA SER A 231 -26.76 -12.57 -20.43
C SER A 231 -27.75 -13.26 -19.50
N LYS A 232 -27.64 -13.04 -18.20
CA LYS A 232 -28.56 -13.53 -17.16
C LYS A 232 -29.61 -12.51 -16.76
N GLY A 233 -29.59 -11.29 -17.34
CA GLY A 233 -30.52 -10.20 -17.03
C GLY A 233 -30.12 -9.41 -15.79
N ILE A 234 -28.83 -9.31 -15.49
CA ILE A 234 -28.28 -8.45 -14.42
C ILE A 234 -27.52 -7.32 -15.08
N ASP A 235 -28.08 -6.11 -15.02
CA ASP A 235 -27.57 -4.94 -15.73
C ASP A 235 -26.94 -3.91 -14.77
N ASN A 236 -27.25 -3.92 -13.46
CA ASN A 236 -26.57 -3.05 -12.47
C ASN A 236 -25.31 -3.78 -11.99
N ILE A 237 -24.12 -3.34 -12.44
CA ILE A 237 -22.86 -4.07 -12.26
C ILE A 237 -21.80 -3.17 -11.65
N ILE A 238 -21.25 -3.59 -10.49
CA ILE A 238 -20.16 -2.92 -9.79
C ILE A 238 -18.89 -3.75 -9.90
N ALA A 239 -17.79 -3.13 -10.30
CA ALA A 239 -16.46 -3.68 -10.18
C ALA A 239 -15.84 -3.21 -8.84
N LEU A 240 -15.47 -4.14 -7.99
CA LEU A 240 -14.75 -3.91 -6.74
C LEU A 240 -13.29 -4.27 -7.00
N THR A 241 -12.42 -3.26 -7.09
CA THR A 241 -11.09 -3.43 -7.68
C THR A 241 -9.98 -3.10 -6.69
N HIS A 242 -8.81 -3.72 -6.94
CA HIS A 242 -7.57 -3.33 -6.28
C HIS A 242 -6.44 -3.21 -7.31
N ILE A 243 -6.57 -2.22 -8.21
CA ILE A 243 -5.68 -2.08 -9.37
C ILE A 243 -5.11 -0.65 -9.52
N GLY A 244 -5.60 0.31 -8.73
CA GLY A 244 -5.18 1.71 -8.74
C GLY A 244 -6.06 2.59 -9.63
N ASN A 245 -6.29 3.85 -9.19
CA ASN A 245 -7.24 4.77 -9.82
C ASN A 245 -6.97 4.99 -11.31
N ALA A 246 -5.72 5.13 -11.72
CA ALA A 246 -5.37 5.32 -13.14
C ALA A 246 -5.73 4.09 -13.99
N VAL A 247 -5.57 2.87 -13.43
CA VAL A 247 -5.92 1.61 -14.10
C VAL A 247 -7.43 1.40 -14.08
N ASP A 248 -8.13 1.80 -13.01
CA ASP A 248 -9.60 1.80 -12.93
C ASP A 248 -10.21 2.65 -14.05
N LEU A 249 -9.67 3.85 -14.29
CA LEU A 249 -10.07 4.71 -15.41
C LEU A 249 -9.80 4.05 -16.78
N ASP A 250 -8.68 3.37 -16.93
CA ASP A 250 -8.33 2.64 -18.15
C ASP A 250 -9.26 1.43 -18.41
N VAL A 251 -9.63 0.69 -17.35
CA VAL A 251 -10.64 -0.37 -17.43
C VAL A 251 -12.00 0.21 -17.85
N ALA A 252 -12.43 1.32 -17.26
CA ALA A 252 -13.68 1.98 -17.63
C ALA A 252 -13.69 2.45 -19.10
N LEU A 253 -12.55 2.90 -19.64
CA LEU A 253 -12.37 3.27 -21.05
C LEU A 253 -12.40 2.06 -22.01
N LYS A 254 -12.18 0.84 -21.53
CA LYS A 254 -12.02 -0.38 -22.35
C LYS A 254 -13.15 -1.39 -22.20
N VAL A 255 -13.95 -1.30 -21.14
CA VAL A 255 -15.00 -2.26 -20.80
C VAL A 255 -16.36 -1.57 -20.85
N ASN A 256 -17.34 -2.23 -21.49
CA ASN A 256 -18.72 -1.77 -21.49
C ASN A 256 -19.53 -2.43 -20.38
N GLY A 257 -20.50 -1.71 -19.81
CA GLY A 257 -21.49 -2.26 -18.90
C GLY A 257 -21.04 -2.41 -17.45
N ILE A 258 -19.95 -1.76 -17.05
CA ILE A 258 -19.65 -1.49 -15.65
C ILE A 258 -20.28 -0.15 -15.29
N ASP A 259 -21.04 -0.07 -14.21
CA ASP A 259 -21.72 1.14 -13.77
C ASP A 259 -20.89 1.91 -12.73
N LEU A 260 -20.29 1.18 -11.80
CA LEU A 260 -19.48 1.74 -10.73
C LEU A 260 -18.20 0.91 -10.56
N ILE A 261 -17.07 1.59 -10.43
CA ILE A 261 -15.81 1.00 -9.95
C ILE A 261 -15.53 1.56 -8.56
N VAL A 262 -15.39 0.67 -7.58
CA VAL A 262 -14.90 0.98 -6.24
C VAL A 262 -13.47 0.47 -6.14
N GLY A 263 -12.51 1.39 -6.17
CA GLY A 263 -11.08 1.07 -6.32
C GLY A 263 -10.29 1.06 -5.02
N GLY A 264 -9.00 0.71 -5.17
CA GLY A 264 -7.96 0.70 -4.14
C GLY A 264 -6.56 0.78 -4.74
N HIS A 265 -5.52 0.39 -4.00
CA HIS A 265 -4.11 0.25 -4.39
C HIS A 265 -3.31 1.55 -4.53
N SER A 266 -3.85 2.59 -5.14
CA SER A 266 -3.12 3.85 -5.35
C SER A 266 -3.27 4.85 -4.20
N HIS A 267 -4.01 4.51 -3.15
CA HIS A 267 -4.25 5.34 -1.97
C HIS A 267 -4.88 6.71 -2.31
N THR A 268 -5.64 6.77 -3.38
CA THR A 268 -6.17 8.04 -3.90
C THR A 268 -7.38 8.48 -3.08
N LEU A 269 -7.23 9.53 -2.28
CA LEU A 269 -8.35 10.23 -1.68
C LEU A 269 -8.98 11.13 -2.76
N LEU A 270 -9.95 10.59 -3.52
CA LEU A 270 -10.63 11.33 -4.57
C LEU A 270 -11.42 12.51 -3.99
N GLY A 271 -11.30 13.65 -4.64
CA GLY A 271 -11.89 14.92 -4.25
C GLY A 271 -10.86 16.03 -4.18
N ASP A 272 -11.34 17.25 -4.11
CA ASP A 272 -10.52 18.43 -3.83
C ASP A 272 -10.57 18.74 -2.33
N PHE A 273 -9.44 18.53 -1.64
CA PHE A 273 -9.25 18.77 -0.21
C PHE A 273 -8.29 19.96 0.05
N THR A 274 -8.06 20.83 -0.94
CA THR A 274 -7.12 21.95 -0.82
C THR A 274 -7.54 22.97 0.23
N ASP A 275 -8.82 23.15 0.45
CA ASP A 275 -9.41 23.96 1.52
C ASP A 275 -9.06 23.45 2.93
N LEU A 276 -8.88 22.14 3.08
CA LEU A 276 -8.34 21.51 4.29
C LEU A 276 -6.80 21.47 4.30
N GLY A 277 -6.12 22.07 3.32
CA GLY A 277 -4.67 22.05 3.18
C GLY A 277 -4.10 20.69 2.78
N LEU A 278 -4.92 19.82 2.20
CA LEU A 278 -4.56 18.50 1.67
C LEU A 278 -4.56 18.52 0.13
N ASN A 279 -4.39 17.35 -0.49
CA ASN A 279 -4.25 17.24 -1.94
C ASN A 279 -5.57 17.43 -2.69
N ASN A 280 -5.47 17.88 -3.94
CA ASN A 280 -6.53 17.78 -4.94
C ASN A 280 -6.23 16.57 -5.84
N ASN A 281 -7.06 15.52 -5.75
CA ASN A 281 -6.96 14.32 -6.58
C ASN A 281 -8.13 14.23 -7.59
N GLY A 282 -8.66 15.37 -8.02
CA GLY A 282 -9.72 15.47 -9.01
C GLY A 282 -11.12 15.44 -8.40
N ILE A 283 -12.10 15.09 -9.20
CA ILE A 283 -13.52 15.11 -8.83
C ILE A 283 -13.90 13.76 -8.21
N TYR A 284 -14.68 13.78 -7.16
CA TYR A 284 -15.43 12.63 -6.66
C TYR A 284 -16.91 12.75 -7.09
N ALA A 285 -17.48 11.78 -7.84
CA ALA A 285 -16.92 10.63 -8.49
C ALA A 285 -16.45 10.96 -9.93
N GLN A 286 -15.45 10.23 -10.44
CA GLN A 286 -14.98 10.41 -11.80
C GLN A 286 -15.89 9.67 -12.78
N MET A 287 -16.44 10.37 -13.78
CA MET A 287 -17.29 9.76 -14.82
C MET A 287 -16.46 9.50 -16.07
N VAL A 288 -16.48 8.27 -16.57
CA VAL A 288 -15.69 7.80 -17.73
C VAL A 288 -16.62 7.24 -18.79
N LYS A 289 -16.54 7.76 -20.02
CA LYS A 289 -17.28 7.22 -21.16
C LYS A 289 -16.76 5.84 -21.56
N ASN A 290 -17.67 4.90 -21.68
CA ASN A 290 -17.35 3.55 -22.11
C ASN A 290 -17.08 3.48 -23.64
N PRO A 291 -16.45 2.40 -24.14
CA PRO A 291 -16.11 2.21 -25.57
C PRO A 291 -17.30 2.35 -26.51
N ASN A 292 -18.51 1.98 -26.07
CA ASN A 292 -19.74 2.10 -26.85
C ASN A 292 -20.20 3.54 -27.10
N GLY A 293 -19.59 4.54 -26.42
CA GLY A 293 -19.91 5.96 -26.53
C GLY A 293 -21.31 6.37 -26.02
N LYS A 294 -22.03 5.46 -25.35
CA LYS A 294 -23.42 5.65 -24.90
C LYS A 294 -23.57 5.61 -23.38
N THR A 295 -22.80 4.77 -22.72
CA THR A 295 -22.84 4.57 -21.27
C THR A 295 -21.58 5.15 -20.61
N GLU A 296 -21.63 5.35 -19.31
CA GLU A 296 -20.53 5.87 -18.52
C GLU A 296 -20.34 4.99 -17.28
N THR A 297 -19.09 4.84 -16.86
CA THR A 297 -18.71 4.21 -15.59
C THR A 297 -18.34 5.29 -14.59
N CYS A 298 -18.86 5.17 -13.38
CA CYS A 298 -18.48 5.96 -12.23
C CYS A 298 -17.29 5.33 -11.51
N VAL A 299 -16.25 6.10 -11.14
CA VAL A 299 -15.06 5.59 -10.45
C VAL A 299 -14.86 6.33 -9.14
N VAL A 300 -14.71 5.59 -8.03
CA VAL A 300 -14.50 6.12 -6.68
C VAL A 300 -13.38 5.41 -5.93
N GLN A 301 -12.66 6.14 -5.05
CA GLN A 301 -11.64 5.60 -4.15
C GLN A 301 -11.55 6.48 -2.90
N ALA A 302 -11.26 5.93 -1.70
CA ALA A 302 -11.40 6.58 -0.39
C ALA A 302 -10.08 6.76 0.38
N GLY A 303 -8.95 6.92 -0.31
CA GLY A 303 -7.66 7.18 0.34
C GLY A 303 -7.04 5.94 0.96
N GLU A 304 -6.52 6.07 2.19
CA GLU A 304 -5.73 5.04 2.85
C GLU A 304 -5.84 5.09 4.38
N TYR A 305 -5.30 4.06 5.05
CA TYR A 305 -5.03 3.99 6.50
C TYR A 305 -6.27 4.22 7.39
N ALA A 306 -7.43 3.83 6.89
CA ALA A 306 -8.70 3.96 7.61
C ALA A 306 -9.07 5.40 8.00
N GLN A 307 -8.51 6.43 7.34
CA GLN A 307 -8.70 7.84 7.66
C GLN A 307 -10.04 8.40 7.17
N ALA A 308 -10.54 7.86 6.07
CA ALA A 308 -11.75 8.33 5.41
C ALA A 308 -12.70 7.19 5.06
N ILE A 309 -13.96 7.55 4.85
CA ILE A 309 -14.99 6.70 4.27
C ILE A 309 -15.63 7.42 3.08
N GLY A 310 -15.77 6.72 1.96
CA GLY A 310 -16.48 7.24 0.79
C GLY A 310 -17.96 6.86 0.85
N ARG A 311 -18.80 7.76 0.35
CA ARG A 311 -20.23 7.52 0.13
C ARG A 311 -20.62 8.00 -1.25
N VAL A 312 -21.12 7.13 -2.10
CA VAL A 312 -21.61 7.44 -3.43
C VAL A 312 -23.05 6.97 -3.59
N ASN A 313 -23.88 7.84 -4.18
CA ASN A 313 -25.26 7.54 -4.55
C ASN A 313 -25.32 7.37 -6.07
N VAL A 314 -25.66 6.19 -6.53
CA VAL A 314 -25.81 5.85 -7.94
C VAL A 314 -27.29 5.72 -8.25
N LYS A 315 -27.76 6.40 -9.31
CA LYS A 315 -29.11 6.23 -9.84
C LYS A 315 -29.03 5.54 -11.19
N PHE A 316 -29.80 4.51 -11.34
CA PHE A 316 -29.94 3.70 -12.56
C PHE A 316 -31.28 4.00 -13.23
N ASP A 317 -31.31 4.03 -14.55
CA ASP A 317 -32.54 4.09 -15.32
C ASP A 317 -33.21 2.71 -15.45
N ALA A 318 -34.30 2.67 -16.22
CA ALA A 318 -35.04 1.41 -16.47
C ALA A 318 -34.29 0.40 -17.35
N LYS A 319 -33.09 0.73 -17.83
CA LYS A 319 -32.21 -0.18 -18.59
C LYS A 319 -31.02 -0.67 -17.76
N GLY A 320 -30.86 -0.14 -16.55
CA GLY A 320 -29.71 -0.40 -15.71
C GLY A 320 -28.53 0.55 -15.96
N ASP A 321 -28.64 1.52 -16.87
CA ASP A 321 -27.60 2.49 -17.16
C ASP A 321 -27.52 3.56 -16.04
N VAL A 322 -26.30 4.02 -15.72
CA VAL A 322 -26.09 5.09 -14.72
C VAL A 322 -26.59 6.43 -15.25
N VAL A 323 -27.50 7.05 -14.48
CA VAL A 323 -28.02 8.41 -14.76
C VAL A 323 -27.28 9.47 -13.95
N THR A 324 -27.00 9.18 -12.69
CA THR A 324 -26.23 10.07 -11.80
C THR A 324 -25.37 9.26 -10.85
N CYS A 325 -24.18 9.79 -10.60
CA CYS A 325 -23.25 9.25 -9.61
C CYS A 325 -22.69 10.43 -8.83
N ALA A 326 -23.06 10.58 -7.56
CA ALA A 326 -22.68 11.72 -6.75
C ALA A 326 -22.44 11.33 -5.29
N GLY A 327 -21.49 12.00 -4.68
CA GLY A 327 -21.10 11.75 -3.29
C GLY A 327 -19.81 12.45 -2.94
N HIS A 328 -19.17 11.99 -1.87
CA HIS A 328 -17.88 12.51 -1.41
C HIS A 328 -17.17 11.51 -0.50
N ASN A 329 -15.87 11.73 -0.30
CA ASN A 329 -15.10 11.15 0.78
C ASN A 329 -15.17 12.07 2.00
N THR A 330 -15.29 11.48 3.20
CA THR A 330 -15.30 12.20 4.47
C THR A 330 -14.15 11.71 5.34
N LEU A 331 -13.28 12.63 5.77
CA LEU A 331 -12.25 12.40 6.76
C LEU A 331 -12.88 12.34 8.16
N LEU A 332 -12.52 11.35 8.98
CA LEU A 332 -13.11 11.10 10.28
C LEU A 332 -12.20 11.64 11.38
N SER A 333 -12.44 12.86 11.85
CA SER A 333 -11.63 13.52 12.88
C SER A 333 -12.02 13.09 14.29
N ASN A 334 -11.04 13.10 15.23
CA ASN A 334 -11.35 13.22 16.65
C ASN A 334 -11.74 14.67 17.00
N ASP A 335 -12.07 14.92 18.26
CA ASP A 335 -12.45 16.22 18.84
C ASP A 335 -11.30 16.89 19.62
N GLU A 336 -10.11 16.31 19.63
CA GLU A 336 -8.91 16.89 20.26
C GLU A 336 -8.03 17.57 19.21
N PHE A 337 -7.82 18.87 19.37
CA PHE A 337 -7.05 19.70 18.44
C PHE A 337 -5.83 20.32 19.13
N TYR A 338 -4.70 20.33 18.41
CA TYR A 338 -3.41 20.75 18.96
C TYR A 338 -2.73 21.79 18.07
N HIS A 339 -1.93 22.67 18.68
CA HIS A 339 -1.11 23.65 17.96
C HIS A 339 0.11 23.05 17.30
N HIS A 340 0.66 21.94 17.85
CA HIS A 340 1.91 21.32 17.40
C HIS A 340 1.75 19.82 17.09
N ALA A 341 2.63 19.32 16.23
CA ALA A 341 2.62 17.95 15.75
C ALA A 341 2.87 16.90 16.85
N ASP A 342 3.57 17.25 17.92
CA ASP A 342 3.88 16.35 19.04
C ASP A 342 2.69 16.14 20.01
N ARG A 343 1.59 16.89 19.81
CA ARG A 343 0.29 16.72 20.50
C ARG A 343 0.43 16.62 22.02
N LYS A 344 1.28 17.48 22.62
CA LYS A 344 1.38 17.56 24.07
C LYS A 344 0.09 18.14 24.66
N LYS A 345 -0.31 17.66 25.83
CA LYS A 345 -1.49 18.21 26.55
C LYS A 345 -1.42 19.70 26.81
N SER A 346 -0.21 20.25 26.95
CA SER A 346 0.02 21.70 27.06
C SER A 346 -0.32 22.49 25.81
N ASP A 347 -0.40 21.82 24.65
CA ASP A 347 -0.62 22.43 23.34
C ASP A 347 -2.02 22.18 22.79
N LEU A 348 -2.93 21.65 23.62
CA LEU A 348 -4.35 21.56 23.28
C LEU A 348 -4.92 22.96 23.01
N PHE A 349 -5.78 23.05 22.04
CA PHE A 349 -6.57 24.25 21.78
C PHE A 349 -7.39 24.62 23.01
N SER A 350 -7.53 25.92 23.25
CA SER A 350 -8.46 26.42 24.26
C SER A 350 -9.92 26.10 23.87
N PRO A 351 -10.87 26.10 24.80
CA PRO A 351 -12.27 25.83 24.48
C PRO A 351 -12.87 26.76 23.39
N VAL A 352 -12.38 28.00 23.29
CA VAL A 352 -12.81 28.96 22.26
C VAL A 352 -12.26 28.59 20.88
N GLU A 353 -10.99 28.20 20.81
CA GLU A 353 -10.36 27.73 19.57
C GLU A 353 -10.99 26.42 19.10
N THR A 354 -11.21 25.47 20.02
CA THR A 354 -11.89 24.20 19.75
C THR A 354 -13.28 24.46 19.13
N ALA A 355 -14.11 25.28 19.76
CA ALA A 355 -15.44 25.64 19.26
C ALA A 355 -15.39 26.31 17.85
N THR A 356 -14.31 27.02 17.54
CA THR A 356 -14.10 27.61 16.21
C THR A 356 -13.83 26.53 15.17
N VAL A 357 -12.97 25.55 15.51
CA VAL A 357 -12.66 24.41 14.62
C VAL A 357 -13.88 23.51 14.44
N GLU A 358 -14.60 23.19 15.51
CA GLU A 358 -15.85 22.42 15.46
C GLU A 358 -16.86 23.07 14.52
N LYS A 359 -17.09 24.39 14.66
CA LYS A 359 -17.97 25.14 13.76
C LYS A 359 -17.52 25.12 12.30
N PHE A 360 -16.20 25.16 12.05
CA PHE A 360 -15.65 24.99 10.70
C PHE A 360 -16.01 23.61 10.15
N ILE A 361 -15.76 22.54 10.93
CA ILE A 361 -16.05 21.15 10.56
C ILE A 361 -17.53 20.94 10.31
N ASP A 362 -18.42 21.47 11.17
CA ASP A 362 -19.89 21.34 11.03
C ASP A 362 -20.43 21.94 9.73
N ASN A 363 -19.71 22.90 9.14
CA ASN A 363 -20.06 23.51 7.86
C ASN A 363 -19.33 22.91 6.65
N HIS A 364 -18.64 21.77 6.85
CA HIS A 364 -17.78 21.17 5.84
C HIS A 364 -18.18 19.72 5.54
N ASP A 365 -18.43 19.38 4.29
CA ASP A 365 -18.89 18.03 3.88
C ASP A 365 -17.79 16.98 3.78
N LYS A 366 -16.50 17.39 3.76
CA LYS A 366 -15.34 16.50 3.55
C LYS A 366 -14.62 16.07 4.84
N ILE A 367 -15.03 16.57 5.98
CA ILE A 367 -14.50 16.26 7.30
C ILE A 367 -15.63 16.25 8.33
N THR A 368 -15.58 15.32 9.27
CA THR A 368 -16.56 15.27 10.37
C THR A 368 -15.88 14.80 11.65
N ILE A 369 -16.33 15.32 12.79
CA ILE A 369 -15.95 14.78 14.09
C ILE A 369 -16.77 13.51 14.29
N THR A 370 -16.09 12.42 14.60
CA THR A 370 -16.71 11.09 14.72
C THR A 370 -16.22 10.41 15.99
N ASP A 371 -17.16 10.00 16.84
CA ASP A 371 -16.83 9.20 18.02
C ASP A 371 -16.41 7.78 17.65
N GLU A 372 -15.54 7.20 18.44
CA GLU A 372 -15.16 5.80 18.30
C GLU A 372 -16.31 4.86 18.74
N ASP A 373 -16.58 3.81 17.98
CA ASP A 373 -17.46 2.72 18.42
C ASP A 373 -16.87 2.05 19.67
N ALA A 374 -17.55 2.22 20.80
CA ALA A 374 -17.06 1.79 22.11
C ALA A 374 -16.79 0.28 22.19
N LEU A 375 -17.60 -0.56 21.51
CA LEU A 375 -17.43 -2.02 21.54
C LEU A 375 -16.20 -2.45 20.73
N LEU A 376 -15.96 -1.82 19.57
CA LEU A 376 -14.81 -2.11 18.75
C LEU A 376 -13.53 -1.60 19.42
N ARG A 377 -13.55 -0.38 20.01
CA ARG A 377 -12.46 0.18 20.80
C ARG A 377 -12.09 -0.73 21.96
N GLN A 378 -13.07 -1.12 22.79
CA GLN A 378 -12.84 -2.03 23.90
C GLN A 378 -12.20 -3.35 23.46
N ARG A 379 -12.62 -3.89 22.31
CA ARG A 379 -12.03 -5.14 21.80
C ARG A 379 -10.58 -4.97 21.39
N ILE A 380 -10.21 -3.85 20.75
CA ILE A 380 -8.82 -3.53 20.43
C ILE A 380 -8.00 -3.45 21.72
N ASP A 381 -8.45 -2.66 22.68
CA ASP A 381 -7.73 -2.36 23.93
C ASP A 381 -7.54 -3.58 24.82
N THR A 382 -8.54 -4.48 24.88
CA THR A 382 -8.46 -5.64 25.78
C THR A 382 -7.80 -6.86 25.15
N LYS A 383 -7.99 -7.07 23.84
CA LYS A 383 -7.52 -8.31 23.19
C LYS A 383 -6.18 -8.15 22.46
N TYR A 384 -5.96 -7.02 21.81
CA TYR A 384 -4.84 -6.87 20.87
C TYR A 384 -3.77 -5.89 21.33
N LYS A 385 -4.18 -4.73 21.85
CA LYS A 385 -3.28 -3.65 22.26
C LYS A 385 -2.21 -4.06 23.29
N PRO A 386 -2.48 -4.88 24.31
CA PRO A 386 -1.46 -5.25 25.28
C PRO A 386 -0.24 -5.96 24.69
N ALA A 387 -0.45 -6.79 23.66
CA ALA A 387 0.65 -7.45 22.96
C ALA A 387 1.45 -6.46 22.09
N VAL A 388 0.77 -5.50 21.47
CA VAL A 388 1.37 -4.44 20.68
C VAL A 388 2.19 -3.51 21.56
N ASP A 389 1.63 -3.02 22.68
CA ASP A 389 2.34 -2.15 23.63
C ASP A 389 3.61 -2.82 24.18
N LYS A 390 3.54 -4.11 24.48
CA LYS A 390 4.70 -4.90 24.87
C LYS A 390 5.75 -4.99 23.74
N ALA A 391 5.33 -5.14 22.50
CA ALA A 391 6.21 -5.27 21.35
C ALA A 391 6.90 -3.96 20.96
N TYR A 392 6.28 -2.81 21.26
CA TYR A 392 6.93 -1.51 21.05
C TYR A 392 8.10 -1.26 22.00
N GLY A 393 8.21 -1.98 23.11
CA GLY A 393 9.35 -1.83 24.03
C GLY A 393 9.44 -0.46 24.71
N LYS A 394 10.65 -0.04 25.04
CA LYS A 394 10.91 1.23 25.72
C LYS A 394 10.95 2.42 24.76
N THR A 395 10.75 3.63 25.31
CA THR A 395 11.04 4.89 24.63
C THR A 395 12.53 5.07 24.45
N ILE A 396 12.96 5.42 23.24
CA ILE A 396 14.36 5.63 22.87
C ILE A 396 14.66 7.09 22.48
N ALA A 397 13.62 7.87 22.11
CA ALA A 397 13.79 9.28 21.79
C ALA A 397 12.51 10.09 21.97
N GLN A 398 12.67 11.44 21.95
CA GLN A 398 11.61 12.42 21.73
C GLN A 398 11.85 13.09 20.38
N VAL A 399 10.82 13.16 19.56
CA VAL A 399 10.82 13.75 18.21
C VAL A 399 10.01 15.04 18.24
N PRO A 400 10.65 16.22 18.13
CA PRO A 400 9.93 17.50 18.26
C PRO A 400 9.04 17.81 17.06
N VAL A 401 9.45 17.39 15.86
CA VAL A 401 8.74 17.61 14.59
C VAL A 401 8.87 16.36 13.74
N GLU A 402 7.84 16.00 12.99
CA GLU A 402 7.88 14.90 12.02
C GLU A 402 9.12 14.99 11.13
N ILE A 403 9.83 13.88 10.96
CA ILE A 403 10.97 13.74 10.04
C ILE A 403 10.49 12.93 8.83
N LYS A 404 10.57 13.52 7.64
CA LYS A 404 9.96 12.96 6.43
C LYS A 404 10.86 11.97 5.70
N HIS A 405 10.25 10.91 5.19
CA HIS A 405 10.86 9.96 4.27
C HIS A 405 10.34 10.17 2.86
N GLU A 406 11.19 10.74 2.00
CA GLU A 406 10.95 10.78 0.56
C GLU A 406 11.87 9.78 -0.13
N ARG A 407 11.29 8.85 -0.89
CA ARG A 407 12.10 7.78 -1.51
C ARG A 407 13.10 8.30 -2.52
N ARG A 408 12.79 9.41 -3.17
CA ARG A 408 13.65 10.04 -4.18
C ARG A 408 13.53 11.57 -4.07
N PRO A 409 14.64 12.32 -4.15
CA PRO A 409 14.58 13.78 -4.16
C PRO A 409 13.67 14.32 -5.27
N GLY A 410 12.91 15.37 -4.97
CA GLY A 410 11.99 16.02 -5.88
C GLY A 410 10.64 15.32 -6.06
N ASP A 411 10.41 14.18 -5.44
CA ASP A 411 9.09 13.57 -5.38
C ASP A 411 8.19 14.37 -4.43
N ARG A 412 6.89 14.45 -4.73
CA ARG A 412 5.89 15.16 -3.92
C ARG A 412 6.28 16.60 -3.52
N GLY A 413 7.08 17.27 -4.36
CA GLY A 413 7.51 18.65 -4.11
C GLY A 413 8.63 18.80 -3.09
N THR A 414 9.35 17.74 -2.75
CA THR A 414 10.57 17.82 -1.95
C THR A 414 11.70 18.51 -2.72
N ASP A 415 12.72 18.92 -2.00
CA ASP A 415 13.92 19.53 -2.56
C ASP A 415 14.90 18.51 -3.18
N LYS A 416 16.15 18.91 -3.33
CA LYS A 416 17.20 18.11 -3.96
C LYS A 416 17.78 17.02 -3.07
N HIS A 417 17.53 17.02 -1.76
CA HIS A 417 18.11 16.06 -0.82
C HIS A 417 17.17 14.86 -0.51
N GLY A 418 15.86 15.03 -0.64
CA GLY A 418 14.85 13.97 -0.47
C GLY A 418 14.59 13.60 0.99
N SER A 419 14.95 12.39 1.39
CA SER A 419 14.64 11.85 2.72
C SER A 419 15.51 12.43 3.83
N ASP A 420 14.90 12.92 4.91
CA ASP A 420 15.57 13.22 6.17
C ASP A 420 15.69 11.99 7.08
N VAL A 421 14.85 10.98 6.89
CA VAL A 421 14.87 9.72 7.66
C VAL A 421 16.00 8.79 7.22
N ALA A 422 16.20 8.64 5.91
CA ALA A 422 17.13 7.65 5.39
C ALA A 422 18.60 7.87 5.82
N PRO A 423 19.11 9.11 5.90
CA PRO A 423 20.42 9.39 6.48
C PRO A 423 20.54 8.98 7.96
N ILE A 424 19.49 9.18 8.77
CA ILE A 424 19.49 8.75 10.18
C ILE A 424 19.60 7.22 10.28
N VAL A 425 18.84 6.50 9.46
CA VAL A 425 18.90 5.04 9.40
C VAL A 425 20.29 4.57 9.00
N ALA A 426 20.85 5.15 7.93
CA ALA A 426 22.18 4.80 7.45
C ALA A 426 23.26 5.10 8.50
N GLU A 427 23.21 6.25 9.17
CA GLU A 427 24.13 6.57 10.27
C GLU A 427 24.04 5.57 11.41
N GLY A 428 22.82 5.17 11.81
CA GLY A 428 22.63 4.13 12.82
C GLY A 428 23.30 2.81 12.42
N GLN A 429 23.18 2.41 11.16
CA GLN A 429 23.84 1.21 10.62
C GLN A 429 25.37 1.34 10.60
N TYR A 430 25.90 2.51 10.26
CA TYR A 430 27.34 2.80 10.31
C TYR A 430 27.87 2.73 11.75
N TYR A 431 27.19 3.37 12.70
CA TYR A 431 27.57 3.40 14.12
C TYR A 431 27.62 2.00 14.69
N TRP A 432 26.53 1.25 14.56
CA TRP A 432 26.42 -0.12 15.07
C TRP A 432 27.49 -1.04 14.46
N ALA A 433 27.72 -0.96 13.15
CA ALA A 433 28.74 -1.78 12.48
C ALA A 433 30.17 -1.48 12.97
N ASN A 434 30.40 -0.29 13.52
CA ASN A 434 31.66 0.13 14.12
C ASN A 434 31.77 -0.11 15.65
N GLU A 435 30.72 -0.69 16.28
CA GLU A 435 30.85 -1.10 17.67
C GLU A 435 31.93 -2.19 17.85
N PRO A 436 32.71 -2.17 18.96
CA PRO A 436 33.81 -3.12 19.16
C PRO A 436 33.40 -4.58 19.03
N GLN A 437 32.20 -4.94 19.50
CA GLN A 437 31.66 -6.28 19.43
C GLN A 437 31.34 -6.70 18.00
N VAL A 438 30.83 -5.80 17.14
CA VAL A 438 30.53 -6.05 15.74
C VAL A 438 31.83 -6.15 14.93
N GLN A 439 32.79 -5.24 15.15
CA GLN A 439 34.11 -5.31 14.53
C GLN A 439 34.83 -6.64 14.88
N LYS A 440 34.71 -7.12 16.12
CA LYS A 440 35.28 -8.40 16.52
C LYS A 440 34.68 -9.57 15.74
N VAL A 441 33.38 -9.54 15.47
CA VAL A 441 32.64 -10.61 14.76
C VAL A 441 32.91 -10.56 13.26
N THR A 442 32.96 -9.37 12.67
CA THR A 442 33.18 -9.17 11.24
C THR A 442 34.66 -9.21 10.85
N GLY A 443 35.56 -8.83 11.76
CA GLY A 443 36.96 -8.59 11.50
C GLY A 443 37.24 -7.30 10.71
N MET A 444 36.26 -6.41 10.57
CA MET A 444 36.31 -5.21 9.72
C MET A 444 35.87 -3.96 10.46
N LYS A 445 36.57 -2.86 10.20
CA LYS A 445 36.12 -1.51 10.53
C LYS A 445 35.39 -0.95 9.30
N VAL A 446 34.19 -0.41 9.49
CA VAL A 446 33.33 0.11 8.41
C VAL A 446 33.70 1.55 8.08
N ASP A 447 33.82 1.86 6.78
CA ASP A 447 34.12 3.21 6.28
C ASP A 447 32.85 4.06 6.13
N PHE A 448 31.73 3.45 5.68
CA PHE A 448 30.43 4.11 5.52
C PHE A 448 29.31 3.05 5.39
N SER A 449 28.06 3.50 5.35
CA SER A 449 26.89 2.64 5.14
C SER A 449 26.06 3.09 3.95
N LEU A 450 25.24 2.17 3.42
CA LEU A 450 24.26 2.44 2.36
C LEU A 450 22.94 1.73 2.65
N ILE A 451 21.82 2.38 2.33
CA ILE A 451 20.48 1.80 2.39
C ILE A 451 19.66 2.20 1.16
N GLY A 452 18.88 1.26 0.62
CA GLY A 452 17.85 1.55 -0.39
C GLY A 452 16.61 2.17 0.26
N ALA A 453 16.06 3.22 -0.34
CA ALA A 453 14.91 3.95 0.17
C ALA A 453 13.68 3.05 0.40
N GLY A 454 13.50 1.98 -0.39
CA GLY A 454 12.40 1.03 -0.25
C GLY A 454 12.42 0.19 1.03
N GLY A 455 13.58 0.08 1.67
CA GLY A 455 13.73 -0.57 2.97
C GLY A 455 13.09 0.20 4.12
N ILE A 456 12.90 1.50 3.95
CA ILE A 456 12.31 2.44 4.93
C ILE A 456 10.83 2.62 4.56
N ARG A 457 9.92 2.40 5.52
CA ARG A 457 8.50 2.22 5.22
C ARG A 457 7.60 3.34 5.73
N THR A 458 8.10 4.23 6.60
CA THR A 458 7.31 5.32 7.16
C THR A 458 8.17 6.53 7.47
N ASN A 459 7.54 7.67 7.76
CA ASN A 459 8.15 8.82 8.40
C ASN A 459 8.50 8.48 9.85
N ILE A 460 9.27 9.35 10.50
CA ILE A 460 9.44 9.34 11.95
C ILE A 460 8.49 10.41 12.50
N GLU A 461 7.41 9.94 13.13
CA GLU A 461 6.36 10.81 13.65
C GLU A 461 6.81 11.63 14.85
N ALA A 462 6.24 12.82 15.02
CA ALA A 462 6.47 13.66 16.19
C ALA A 462 5.92 13.02 17.48
N GLY A 463 6.60 13.26 18.61
CA GLY A 463 6.22 12.75 19.92
C GLY A 463 7.20 11.72 20.46
N GLU A 464 6.70 10.80 21.29
CA GLU A 464 7.46 9.69 21.85
C GLU A 464 7.81 8.67 20.77
N TYR A 465 9.08 8.26 20.71
CA TYR A 465 9.59 7.29 19.73
C TYR A 465 10.17 6.08 20.46
N ARG A 466 9.60 4.92 20.18
CA ARG A 466 9.88 3.65 20.88
C ARG A 466 10.65 2.68 19.99
N GLU A 467 11.26 1.65 20.57
CA GLU A 467 11.98 0.57 19.84
C GLU A 467 11.12 -0.03 18.73
N GLY A 468 9.81 -0.23 19.00
CA GLY A 468 8.86 -0.79 18.06
C GLY A 468 8.59 0.11 16.84
N ASN A 469 8.67 1.42 16.99
CA ASN A 469 8.55 2.31 15.83
C ASN A 469 9.66 2.03 14.80
N VAL A 470 10.86 1.66 15.25
CA VAL A 470 11.93 1.26 14.34
C VAL A 470 11.70 -0.15 13.79
N SER A 471 11.49 -1.15 14.65
CA SER A 471 11.53 -2.57 14.26
C SER A 471 10.22 -3.10 13.68
N LEU A 472 9.09 -2.44 13.95
CA LEU A 472 7.76 -2.87 13.49
C LEU A 472 7.22 -1.99 12.35
N GLU A 473 7.65 -0.74 12.25
CA GLU A 473 7.11 0.23 11.29
C GLU A 473 8.16 0.73 10.31
N LEU A 474 9.25 1.30 10.81
CA LEU A 474 10.28 1.93 9.99
C LEU A 474 11.05 0.90 9.14
N LEU A 475 11.53 -0.19 9.76
CA LEU A 475 12.32 -1.27 9.16
C LEU A 475 11.68 -2.65 9.42
N PRO A 476 10.47 -2.91 8.87
CA PRO A 476 9.67 -4.08 9.27
C PRO A 476 10.11 -5.41 8.66
N PHE A 477 11.08 -5.45 7.74
CA PHE A 477 11.40 -6.63 6.94
C PHE A 477 12.28 -7.67 7.64
N ALA A 478 12.72 -7.41 8.87
CA ALA A 478 13.62 -8.28 9.63
C ALA A 478 14.92 -8.64 8.86
N ASN A 479 15.43 -7.70 8.08
CA ASN A 479 16.73 -7.81 7.44
C ASN A 479 17.85 -7.86 8.49
N TYR A 480 18.99 -8.42 8.12
CA TYR A 480 20.18 -8.35 8.95
C TYR A 480 21.29 -7.54 8.29
N MET A 481 22.17 -7.03 9.13
CA MET A 481 23.30 -6.25 8.68
C MET A 481 24.39 -7.13 8.06
N SER A 482 24.98 -6.64 6.98
CA SER A 482 26.11 -7.20 6.27
C SER A 482 27.23 -6.16 6.22
N VAL A 483 28.49 -6.62 6.39
CA VAL A 483 29.66 -5.80 6.09
C VAL A 483 30.33 -6.35 4.83
N VAL A 484 30.44 -5.52 3.79
CA VAL A 484 30.89 -5.92 2.45
C VAL A 484 32.12 -5.12 2.06
N PRO A 485 33.29 -5.76 1.84
CA PRO A 485 34.48 -5.09 1.30
C PRO A 485 34.33 -4.94 -0.23
N VAL A 486 34.31 -3.71 -0.71
CA VAL A 486 34.17 -3.39 -2.15
C VAL A 486 35.07 -2.24 -2.56
N LYS A 487 35.48 -2.21 -3.83
CA LYS A 487 36.25 -1.07 -4.39
C LYS A 487 35.38 0.17 -4.53
N GLY A 488 35.98 1.35 -4.42
CA GLY A 488 35.29 2.62 -4.62
C GLY A 488 34.68 2.77 -6.01
N SER A 489 35.28 2.16 -7.05
CA SER A 489 34.68 2.10 -8.40
C SER A 489 33.34 1.38 -8.40
N VAL A 490 33.19 0.26 -7.67
CA VAL A 490 31.93 -0.50 -7.56
C VAL A 490 30.83 0.36 -6.89
N ILE A 491 31.20 1.19 -5.89
CA ILE A 491 30.26 2.11 -5.26
C ILE A 491 29.80 3.20 -6.23
N LYS A 492 30.70 3.75 -7.05
CA LYS A 492 30.35 4.73 -8.09
C LYS A 492 29.41 4.11 -9.13
N ASP A 493 29.70 2.90 -9.59
CA ASP A 493 28.84 2.18 -10.54
C ASP A 493 27.46 1.91 -9.93
N LEU A 494 27.39 1.48 -8.67
CA LEU A 494 26.15 1.29 -7.93
C LEU A 494 25.32 2.58 -7.87
N LEU A 495 25.93 3.70 -7.45
CA LEU A 495 25.22 4.98 -7.34
C LEU A 495 24.74 5.47 -8.70
N GLN A 496 25.58 5.34 -9.75
CA GLN A 496 25.23 5.71 -11.12
C GLN A 496 24.02 4.87 -11.62
N GLU A 497 24.06 3.55 -11.48
CA GLU A 497 23.03 2.64 -11.99
C GLU A 497 21.73 2.75 -11.19
N ALA A 498 21.80 2.72 -9.86
CA ALA A 498 20.63 2.75 -9.00
C ALA A 498 19.86 4.07 -9.13
N VAL A 499 20.54 5.21 -9.14
CA VAL A 499 19.89 6.52 -9.32
C VAL A 499 19.29 6.62 -10.72
N THR A 500 20.04 6.25 -11.78
CA THR A 500 19.52 6.27 -13.16
C THR A 500 18.25 5.42 -13.30
N ALA A 501 18.20 4.24 -12.66
CA ALA A 501 17.04 3.35 -12.70
C ALA A 501 15.79 3.91 -12.01
N THR A 502 15.91 4.99 -11.24
CA THR A 502 14.78 5.67 -10.60
C THR A 502 14.26 6.89 -11.37
N LEU A 503 14.98 7.34 -12.41
CA LEU A 503 14.63 8.57 -13.15
C LEU A 503 13.33 8.45 -13.97
N PRO A 504 13.03 7.33 -14.66
CA PRO A 504 11.83 7.22 -15.47
C PRO A 504 10.56 7.49 -14.66
N GLU A 505 9.60 8.12 -15.31
CA GLU A 505 8.27 8.31 -14.71
C GLU A 505 7.64 6.96 -14.37
N GLY A 506 7.05 6.83 -13.18
CA GLY A 506 6.51 5.56 -12.68
C GLY A 506 7.56 4.53 -12.24
N ALA A 507 8.87 4.83 -12.36
CA ALA A 507 9.90 3.92 -11.86
C ALA A 507 9.84 3.76 -10.34
N HIS A 508 10.10 2.54 -9.87
CA HIS A 508 10.11 2.22 -8.44
C HIS A 508 11.26 2.95 -7.72
N ALA A 509 10.92 4.03 -7.01
CA ALA A 509 11.87 4.88 -6.29
C ALA A 509 12.55 4.21 -5.08
N GLY A 510 12.06 3.05 -4.64
CA GLY A 510 12.67 2.28 -3.55
C GLY A 510 14.12 1.84 -3.79
N LYS A 511 14.57 1.83 -5.05
CA LYS A 511 15.96 1.54 -5.44
C LYS A 511 16.95 2.66 -5.10
N PHE A 512 16.45 3.87 -4.84
CA PHE A 512 17.27 5.06 -4.62
C PHE A 512 18.16 4.90 -3.39
N PRO A 513 19.51 5.09 -3.50
CA PRO A 513 20.43 4.87 -2.40
C PRO A 513 20.61 6.11 -1.52
N TYR A 514 20.58 5.92 -0.20
CA TYR A 514 21.01 6.91 0.79
C TYR A 514 22.19 6.38 1.58
N GLY A 515 23.04 7.28 2.09
CA GLY A 515 24.26 6.93 2.80
C GLY A 515 24.35 7.46 4.22
N GLY A 516 25.16 6.79 5.04
CA GLY A 516 25.70 7.29 6.30
C GLY A 516 27.22 7.34 6.20
N HIS A 517 27.88 8.44 6.57
CA HIS A 517 29.31 8.71 6.35
C HIS A 517 29.74 8.75 4.87
N ILE A 518 28.81 8.80 3.93
CA ILE A 518 29.04 9.01 2.50
C ILE A 518 28.01 9.98 1.95
N ARG A 519 28.43 10.86 1.03
CA ARG A 519 27.52 11.74 0.28
C ARG A 519 27.86 11.75 -1.20
N TYR A 520 26.88 12.08 -2.03
CA TYR A 520 27.08 12.17 -3.48
C TYR A 520 26.15 13.18 -4.12
N SER A 521 26.54 13.62 -5.33
CA SER A 521 25.69 14.42 -6.20
C SER A 521 25.41 13.67 -7.51
N TYR A 522 24.24 13.92 -8.08
CA TYR A 522 23.84 13.38 -9.36
C TYR A 522 23.12 14.46 -10.17
N THR A 523 23.42 14.57 -11.45
CA THR A 523 22.77 15.54 -12.33
C THR A 523 22.07 14.81 -13.48
N GLU A 524 20.77 14.99 -13.58
CA GLU A 524 19.98 14.52 -14.71
C GLU A 524 20.44 15.27 -15.97
N THR A 525 20.71 14.54 -17.04
CA THR A 525 21.17 15.09 -18.32
C THR A 525 20.12 15.01 -19.42
N THR A 526 19.21 14.05 -19.28
CA THR A 526 18.02 13.89 -20.14
C THR A 526 16.82 13.68 -19.23
N PRO A 527 15.78 14.53 -19.30
CA PRO A 527 14.62 14.43 -18.41
C PRO A 527 14.05 13.02 -18.35
N HIS A 528 13.90 12.49 -17.14
CA HIS A 528 13.33 11.17 -16.82
C HIS A 528 14.01 9.97 -17.51
N LYS A 529 15.26 10.10 -18.03
CA LYS A 529 15.92 9.01 -18.77
C LYS A 529 17.37 8.76 -18.37
N ALA A 530 18.15 9.80 -18.25
CA ALA A 530 19.60 9.66 -18.05
C ALA A 530 20.17 10.79 -17.20
N GLY A 531 21.29 10.50 -16.56
CA GLY A 531 22.04 11.47 -15.79
C GLY A 531 23.44 10.99 -15.48
N LYS A 532 24.19 11.82 -14.79
CA LYS A 532 25.61 11.58 -14.48
C LYS A 532 25.87 11.77 -12.99
N LEU A 533 26.52 10.76 -12.41
CA LEU A 533 27.07 10.84 -11.06
C LEU A 533 28.16 11.93 -11.01
N GLY A 534 28.06 12.80 -10.02
CA GLY A 534 29.00 13.86 -9.75
C GLY A 534 30.03 13.46 -8.69
N LYS A 535 30.20 14.31 -7.68
CA LYS A 535 31.09 14.01 -6.56
C LYS A 535 30.55 12.88 -5.69
N VAL A 536 31.44 11.98 -5.27
CA VAL A 536 31.18 10.99 -4.22
C VAL A 536 32.26 11.15 -3.17
N GLU A 537 31.88 11.42 -1.94
CA GLU A 537 32.80 11.76 -0.85
C GLU A 537 32.47 10.95 0.40
N VAL A 538 33.48 10.47 1.09
CA VAL A 538 33.40 9.72 2.34
C VAL A 538 33.78 10.64 3.50
N MET A 539 33.01 10.59 4.57
CA MET A 539 33.28 11.38 5.79
C MET A 539 34.39 10.73 6.62
N THR A 540 35.41 11.50 6.94
CA THR A 540 36.53 11.09 7.80
C THR A 540 36.52 11.82 9.17
N GLY A 541 35.65 12.81 9.33
CA GLY A 541 35.41 13.53 10.58
C GLY A 541 34.31 12.88 11.43
N THR A 542 33.67 13.71 12.24
CA THR A 542 32.49 13.33 13.03
C THR A 542 31.27 14.07 12.51
N GLU A 543 30.07 13.65 12.87
CA GLU A 543 28.84 14.35 12.52
C GLU A 543 28.85 15.86 12.87
N LYS A 544 29.47 16.23 13.99
CA LYS A 544 29.59 17.64 14.43
C LYS A 544 30.64 18.42 13.64
N HIS A 545 31.64 17.73 13.14
CA HIS A 545 32.76 18.32 12.37
C HIS A 545 33.06 17.43 11.16
N PRO A 546 32.18 17.41 10.15
CA PRO A 546 32.33 16.54 9.00
C PRO A 546 33.49 17.00 8.10
N VAL A 547 34.41 16.09 7.81
CA VAL A 547 35.49 16.28 6.81
C VAL A 547 35.24 15.32 5.66
N TRP A 548 35.01 15.84 4.47
CA TRP A 548 34.64 15.06 3.29
C TRP A 548 35.83 14.86 2.36
N THR A 549 36.12 13.63 1.99
CA THR A 549 37.22 13.27 1.09
C THR A 549 36.67 12.47 -0.10
N PRO A 550 37.13 12.75 -1.34
CA PRO A 550 36.67 12.01 -2.50
C PRO A 550 36.96 10.51 -2.39
N ILE A 551 35.96 9.67 -2.78
CA ILE A 551 36.13 8.23 -2.86
C ILE A 551 37.19 7.86 -3.91
N GLN A 552 38.08 6.91 -3.60
CA GLN A 552 39.15 6.46 -4.46
C GLN A 552 38.78 5.14 -5.15
N ASP A 553 38.83 5.08 -6.48
CA ASP A 553 38.35 3.94 -7.27
C ASP A 553 38.99 2.60 -6.90
N ASN A 554 40.30 2.61 -6.67
CA ASN A 554 41.08 1.41 -6.40
C ASN A 554 41.17 1.04 -4.90
N LYS A 555 40.71 1.91 -3.99
CA LYS A 555 40.69 1.62 -2.56
C LYS A 555 39.52 0.69 -2.26
N THR A 556 39.75 -0.32 -1.44
CA THR A 556 38.68 -1.15 -0.87
C THR A 556 38.10 -0.46 0.35
N TYR A 557 36.79 -0.34 0.41
CA TYR A 557 36.01 0.19 1.53
C TYR A 557 35.17 -0.94 2.12
N ASN A 558 35.06 -0.98 3.43
CA ASN A 558 34.14 -1.85 4.14
C ASN A 558 32.81 -1.12 4.32
N VAL A 559 31.76 -1.62 3.73
CA VAL A 559 30.45 -0.94 3.68
C VAL A 559 29.42 -1.72 4.48
N ALA A 560 28.72 -1.04 5.41
CA ALA A 560 27.58 -1.62 6.09
C ALA A 560 26.33 -1.47 5.22
N ILE A 561 25.65 -2.57 4.95
CA ILE A 561 24.46 -2.63 4.08
C ILE A 561 23.54 -3.73 4.63
N ASN A 562 22.22 -3.60 4.56
CA ASN A 562 21.34 -4.71 4.87
C ASN A 562 21.54 -5.87 3.87
N ASN A 563 21.26 -7.09 4.28
CA ASN A 563 21.51 -8.31 3.48
C ASN A 563 20.77 -8.32 2.14
N TYR A 564 19.60 -7.71 2.05
CA TYR A 564 18.79 -7.64 0.83
C TYR A 564 19.52 -6.82 -0.26
N ASN A 565 19.88 -5.57 0.05
CA ASN A 565 20.61 -4.71 -0.87
C ASN A 565 22.05 -5.21 -1.11
N ALA A 566 22.74 -5.72 -0.06
CA ALA A 566 24.09 -6.31 -0.17
C ALA A 566 24.16 -7.48 -1.17
N THR A 567 23.05 -8.16 -1.41
CA THR A 567 22.96 -9.28 -2.36
C THR A 567 22.80 -8.81 -3.81
N GLY A 568 22.47 -7.53 -4.05
CA GLY A 568 22.29 -6.95 -5.39
C GLY A 568 20.85 -6.79 -5.81
N ASN A 569 19.88 -6.98 -4.88
CA ASN A 569 18.47 -6.71 -5.14
C ASN A 569 18.21 -5.21 -5.34
N ASP A 570 17.06 -4.83 -5.84
CA ASP A 570 16.67 -3.46 -6.18
C ASP A 570 17.62 -2.78 -7.19
N ASN A 571 18.09 -3.53 -8.19
CA ASN A 571 19.05 -3.06 -9.19
C ASN A 571 20.42 -2.63 -8.60
N TRP A 572 20.79 -3.11 -7.41
CA TRP A 572 22.12 -2.92 -6.86
C TRP A 572 23.12 -3.95 -7.45
N THR A 573 22.95 -4.22 -8.74
CA THR A 573 23.69 -5.21 -9.53
C THR A 573 25.22 -5.13 -9.38
N PRO A 574 25.86 -3.95 -9.30
CA PRO A 574 27.31 -3.88 -9.09
C PRO A 574 27.79 -4.60 -7.82
N LEU A 575 26.98 -4.63 -6.74
CA LEU A 575 27.32 -5.39 -5.53
C LEU A 575 27.29 -6.91 -5.77
N TYR A 576 26.30 -7.40 -6.52
CA TYR A 576 26.28 -8.81 -6.94
C TYR A 576 27.52 -9.14 -7.79
N GLN A 577 27.82 -8.33 -8.79
CA GLN A 577 28.97 -8.57 -9.69
C GLN A 577 30.30 -8.63 -8.92
N ALA A 578 30.46 -7.78 -7.91
CA ALA A 578 31.65 -7.78 -7.05
C ALA A 578 31.78 -9.04 -6.16
N GLN A 579 30.68 -9.78 -5.94
CA GLN A 579 30.63 -10.91 -5.01
C GLN A 579 30.35 -12.28 -5.67
N LYS A 580 30.10 -12.33 -6.99
CA LYS A 580 29.67 -13.55 -7.69
C LYS A 580 30.70 -14.68 -7.64
N ASP A 581 31.98 -14.37 -7.71
CA ASP A 581 33.06 -15.37 -7.73
C ASP A 581 33.67 -15.56 -6.34
N HIS A 582 33.85 -14.47 -5.62
CA HIS A 582 34.38 -14.44 -4.26
C HIS A 582 33.81 -13.26 -3.48
N SER A 583 33.36 -13.52 -2.25
CA SER A 583 32.86 -12.47 -1.37
C SER A 583 33.63 -12.44 -0.06
N GLY A 584 34.04 -11.25 0.36
CA GLY A 584 34.56 -10.98 1.71
C GLY A 584 33.47 -10.59 2.72
N ARG A 585 32.21 -10.65 2.30
CA ARG A 585 31.03 -10.24 3.09
C ARG A 585 30.87 -11.09 4.34
N VAL A 586 30.52 -10.44 5.44
CA VAL A 586 30.10 -11.11 6.68
C VAL A 586 28.71 -10.60 7.05
N ASP A 587 27.77 -11.54 7.19
CA ASP A 587 26.41 -11.30 7.67
C ASP A 587 26.35 -11.45 9.17
N VAL A 588 25.64 -10.57 9.87
CA VAL A 588 25.66 -10.52 11.34
C VAL A 588 24.23 -10.66 11.90
N VAL A 589 24.00 -11.68 12.72
CA VAL A 589 22.75 -11.92 13.42
C VAL A 589 23.01 -12.27 14.87
N TYR A 590 21.98 -12.28 15.71
CA TYR A 590 22.07 -12.83 17.07
C TYR A 590 21.67 -14.31 17.05
N VAL A 591 22.52 -15.19 17.59
CA VAL A 591 22.24 -16.61 17.86
C VAL A 591 22.45 -16.84 19.36
N ASP A 592 21.45 -17.39 20.04
CA ASP A 592 21.46 -17.56 21.51
C ASP A 592 21.82 -16.26 22.26
N GLY A 593 21.31 -15.12 21.77
CA GLY A 593 21.56 -13.80 22.32
C GLY A 593 22.97 -13.22 22.06
N LYS A 594 23.84 -13.93 21.30
CA LYS A 594 25.20 -13.49 20.98
C LYS A 594 25.33 -13.10 19.52
N LEU A 595 26.03 -11.99 19.24
CA LEU A 595 26.39 -11.61 17.87
C LEU A 595 27.21 -12.72 17.22
N THR A 596 26.77 -13.14 16.05
CA THR A 596 27.38 -14.24 15.27
C THR A 596 27.56 -13.82 13.82
N GLY A 597 28.77 -13.97 13.29
CA GLY A 597 29.11 -13.64 11.91
C GLY A 597 29.04 -14.86 11.00
N PHE A 598 28.41 -14.70 9.85
CA PHE A 598 28.31 -15.72 8.80
C PHE A 598 29.08 -15.24 7.57
N LYS A 599 30.22 -15.86 7.30
CA LYS A 599 31.07 -15.48 6.14
C LYS A 599 30.45 -15.98 4.86
N VAL A 600 30.23 -15.06 3.92
CA VAL A 600 29.75 -15.37 2.58
C VAL A 600 30.91 -15.85 1.71
N LYS A 601 30.69 -16.93 0.96
CA LYS A 601 31.66 -17.46 -0.01
C LYS A 601 31.52 -16.71 -1.34
N ASN A 602 30.33 -16.71 -1.89
CA ASN A 602 29.98 -16.06 -3.16
C ASN A 602 28.46 -15.93 -3.29
N ILE A 603 28.00 -15.26 -4.34
CA ILE A 603 26.57 -15.13 -4.66
C ILE A 603 26.34 -15.68 -6.07
N ASP A 604 25.45 -16.65 -6.23
CA ASP A 604 25.02 -17.17 -7.53
C ASP A 604 23.74 -16.48 -7.99
N LYS A 605 23.55 -16.37 -9.30
CA LYS A 605 22.27 -16.00 -9.90
C LYS A 605 21.59 -17.26 -10.45
N VAL A 606 20.38 -17.58 -9.94
CA VAL A 606 19.59 -18.73 -10.35
C VAL A 606 18.25 -18.21 -10.89
N GLY A 607 18.09 -18.19 -12.19
CA GLY A 607 16.99 -17.47 -12.84
C GLY A 607 17.08 -15.97 -12.52
N ASP A 608 15.98 -15.39 -12.03
CA ASP A 608 15.92 -13.98 -11.63
C ASP A 608 16.26 -13.75 -10.16
N LYS A 609 16.60 -14.79 -9.40
CA LYS A 609 16.88 -14.71 -7.97
C LYS A 609 18.37 -14.86 -7.67
N TYR A 610 18.81 -14.21 -6.59
CA TYR A 610 20.15 -14.37 -6.07
C TYR A 610 20.19 -15.39 -4.92
N LYS A 611 21.20 -16.26 -4.93
CA LYS A 611 21.45 -17.25 -3.89
C LYS A 611 22.80 -16.98 -3.22
N VAL A 612 22.75 -16.66 -1.94
CA VAL A 612 23.95 -16.45 -1.11
C VAL A 612 24.51 -17.78 -0.65
N ASN A 613 25.78 -18.08 -0.94
CA ASN A 613 26.48 -19.26 -0.48
C ASN A 613 27.42 -18.89 0.66
N TYR A 614 27.36 -19.64 1.76
CA TYR A 614 28.14 -19.38 2.95
C TYR A 614 29.35 -20.33 3.06
N GLN A 615 30.44 -19.83 3.66
CA GLN A 615 31.59 -20.69 3.99
C GLN A 615 31.15 -21.75 5.00
N GLY A 616 31.54 -23.00 4.76
CA GLY A 616 31.10 -24.14 5.60
C GLY A 616 29.62 -24.52 5.46
N GLY A 617 28.89 -23.94 4.49
CA GLY A 617 27.51 -24.31 4.17
C GLY A 617 26.45 -23.91 5.19
N LYS A 618 26.81 -23.17 6.25
CA LYS A 618 25.87 -22.73 7.30
C LYS A 618 25.42 -21.29 7.04
N ALA A 619 24.15 -21.11 6.68
CA ALA A 619 23.46 -19.83 6.55
C ALA A 619 22.80 -19.40 7.88
N PRO A 620 22.53 -18.09 8.10
CA PRO A 620 21.65 -17.64 9.17
C PRO A 620 20.27 -18.32 9.07
N ASN A 621 19.78 -18.88 10.18
CA ASN A 621 18.45 -19.50 10.21
C ASN A 621 17.46 -18.60 10.96
N CYS A 622 16.90 -17.60 10.26
CA CYS A 622 15.97 -16.64 10.84
C CYS A 622 14.62 -17.24 11.29
N LYS A 623 14.37 -18.52 10.99
CA LYS A 623 13.18 -19.25 11.46
C LYS A 623 13.41 -19.97 12.80
N ALA A 624 14.65 -20.07 13.23
CA ALA A 624 14.97 -20.71 14.51
C ALA A 624 14.63 -19.79 15.68
N ALA A 625 14.01 -20.34 16.73
CA ALA A 625 13.56 -19.59 17.89
C ALA A 625 14.70 -18.88 18.66
N ASN A 626 15.93 -19.40 18.55
CA ASN A 626 17.13 -18.84 19.18
C ASN A 626 17.89 -17.86 18.27
N THR A 627 17.37 -17.53 17.08
CA THR A 627 18.03 -16.63 16.13
C THR A 627 17.19 -15.36 15.91
N ARG A 628 17.82 -14.19 16.12
CA ARG A 628 17.21 -12.89 15.83
C ARG A 628 17.96 -12.23 14.66
N CYS A 629 17.25 -12.02 13.55
CA CYS A 629 17.82 -11.56 12.29
C CYS A 629 17.62 -10.05 12.03
N ASN A 630 16.73 -9.32 12.72
CA ASN A 630 16.46 -7.92 12.48
C ASN A 630 17.57 -6.98 13.01
N THR A 631 18.82 -7.26 12.66
CA THR A 631 19.95 -6.44 13.12
C THR A 631 20.06 -5.11 12.39
N ASP A 632 19.41 -4.94 11.24
CA ASP A 632 19.24 -3.65 10.57
C ASP A 632 18.42 -2.67 11.42
N ALA A 633 17.29 -3.12 11.97
CA ALA A 633 16.47 -2.33 12.88
C ALA A 633 17.16 -2.13 14.25
N GLN A 634 17.80 -3.18 14.79
CA GLN A 634 18.53 -3.08 16.06
C GLN A 634 19.65 -2.05 15.99
N ALA A 635 20.37 -1.95 14.87
CA ALA A 635 21.40 -0.95 14.66
C ALA A 635 20.88 0.48 14.82
N VAL A 636 19.71 0.75 14.30
CA VAL A 636 19.07 2.07 14.40
C VAL A 636 18.53 2.33 15.80
N ILE A 637 17.95 1.32 16.45
CA ILE A 637 17.47 1.41 17.83
C ILE A 637 18.63 1.79 18.76
N ASP A 638 19.74 1.05 18.68
CA ASP A 638 20.91 1.27 19.54
C ASP A 638 21.52 2.67 19.31
N TYR A 639 21.61 3.11 18.07
CA TYR A 639 22.11 4.45 17.73
C TYR A 639 21.21 5.57 18.28
N ILE A 640 19.89 5.46 18.11
CA ILE A 640 18.96 6.48 18.60
C ILE A 640 18.97 6.52 20.11
N ASP A 641 18.88 5.38 20.78
CA ASP A 641 18.87 5.28 22.26
C ASP A 641 20.15 5.84 22.90
N GLN A 642 21.31 5.57 22.29
CA GLN A 642 22.61 5.99 22.83
C GLN A 642 23.01 7.42 22.47
N SER A 643 22.63 7.90 21.28
CA SER A 643 23.23 9.11 20.72
C SER A 643 22.21 10.16 20.23
N ARG A 644 20.93 9.82 20.12
CA ARG A 644 19.91 10.65 19.48
C ARG A 644 18.60 10.74 20.28
N GLN A 645 18.66 10.79 21.61
CA GLN A 645 17.45 10.85 22.44
C GLN A 645 16.57 12.11 22.18
N HIS A 646 17.13 13.16 21.58
CA HIS A 646 16.38 14.25 20.94
C HIS A 646 16.56 14.11 19.43
N LEU A 647 15.59 13.46 18.77
CA LEU A 647 15.72 13.01 17.39
C LEU A 647 15.29 14.11 16.42
N VAL A 648 16.25 14.59 15.66
CA VAL A 648 16.08 15.60 14.61
C VAL A 648 16.88 15.17 13.36
N PRO A 649 16.61 15.70 12.16
CA PRO A 649 17.40 15.45 10.98
C PRO A 649 18.90 15.66 11.20
N LEU A 650 19.73 15.01 10.38
CA LEU A 650 21.19 15.24 10.39
C LEU A 650 21.49 16.69 9.98
N GLY A 651 22.58 17.25 10.49
CA GLY A 651 23.03 18.61 10.16
C GLY A 651 23.70 18.74 8.80
N TYR A 652 23.64 17.70 7.92
CA TYR A 652 24.23 17.70 6.60
C TYR A 652 23.43 16.83 5.62
N GLU A 653 23.49 17.19 4.35
CA GLU A 653 22.86 16.44 3.27
C GLU A 653 23.77 15.33 2.74
N VAL A 654 23.20 14.16 2.46
CA VAL A 654 23.93 13.00 1.89
C VAL A 654 23.70 12.82 0.40
N VAL A 655 22.68 13.46 -0.15
CA VAL A 655 22.34 13.41 -1.59
C VAL A 655 22.06 14.82 -2.09
N THR A 656 22.53 15.11 -3.30
CA THR A 656 22.11 16.28 -4.07
C THR A 656 21.71 15.82 -5.47
N LEU A 657 20.42 15.74 -5.76
CA LEU A 657 19.89 15.40 -7.09
C LEU A 657 19.48 16.67 -7.83
N ASN A 658 20.23 17.01 -8.90
CA ASN A 658 19.88 18.11 -9.79
C ASN A 658 19.07 17.56 -10.96
N ARG A 659 17.75 17.87 -10.98
CA ARG A 659 16.86 17.51 -12.09
C ARG A 659 16.84 18.63 -13.12
N THR A 660 16.73 18.28 -14.39
CA THR A 660 16.42 19.22 -15.46
C THR A 660 14.93 19.56 -15.32
N GLN A 661 14.60 20.84 -15.20
CA GLN A 661 13.20 21.26 -15.30
C GLN A 661 12.69 20.93 -16.72
N PRO A 662 11.42 20.47 -16.85
CA PRO A 662 10.85 20.14 -18.14
C PRO A 662 10.76 21.34 -19.07
#